data_27c5e0fb6e976091ddce2baf738d99d1
#
_entry.id   27c5e0fb6e976091ddce2baf738d99d1
#
_cell.length_a   1.000
_cell.length_b   1.000
_cell.length_c   1.000
_cell.angle_alpha   90.00
_cell.angle_beta   90.00
_cell.angle_gamma   90.00
#
_symmetry.space_group_name_H-M   'P 1'
#
loop_
_entity.id
_entity.type
_entity.pdbx_description
1 polymer ?
#
loop_
_entity_poly.entity_id
_entity_poly.type
_entity_poly.pdbx_seq_one_letter_code
_entity_poly.pdbx_strand_id
1 'polypeptide(L)'
;CALPISKSYKYLRWVKEVNFNIVPTRISFRTELDRNYNELEFRNIDAILNGNSGQDFDVIRNRNFFFGWQYNVQFALTKSLKLDISSATRTLNDNLNVNTFSRSSIFENPFRAGRPVLYNHRIQLNYKFPFEFLPYLDFLNAEVGYGTQYNWSARSTVLTANPSDNLGNLAQNTRNINATGSADFSSFFNKFNYFRKVNEVMSKRKAEIDSLNNAYTQLYAKKGTKKDFKSYTFKNRLKPLQAFAYALTSIKQIDFNYTENNGTVLPGLLSSPNFYGYGQGLGGPTLGFLLGSQADIRRYAIENSWISSSTLMTDAYSQLTNQTFNGNIQIQPANDLRIDLTFARNYAKNLIHSNYNLLINGDYSYQSELITFTNSNIIFGTSFMNGAGIYNKIIENTKIISQSYGGTLGADGYAEGYSKANAYVLIPAFQAAIEGKSPTRNDPTKSKFPLPNWKLVYSGLKNIPFINSKFSKFDVLHAYTSTYTATGIQRSVDYYNFQTNSISDPSLSGKDANGDFYNPYTFTTIGYIEEFSPLLGADVTMRNNMQFKFAYNRSRLYSLGLVNTTLTEDLGSEFVVGFGYILKDLKLKVRFKGKERDLKSDLNIRADFSLRDNQTRISNFLLDDSQITGGQKLFSLKLTADYNISQNFNLKFFYDQMMTKYKISTAFPLSTIRAGLTATFNFGGGQGF
;
A
#
# COMPACT_ATOMS: atom_id res chain seq x y z
N CYS A 1 37.03 5.80 33.50
CA CYS A 1 37.95 4.62 33.55
C CYS A 1 37.60 3.68 32.39
N ALA A 2 38.39 3.71 31.32
CA ALA A 2 38.28 2.75 30.23
C ALA A 2 39.09 1.50 30.61
N LEU A 3 38.43 0.41 30.94
CA LEU A 3 39.06 -0.89 31.10
C LEU A 3 39.60 -1.36 29.74
N PRO A 4 40.89 -1.75 29.64
CA PRO A 4 41.42 -2.33 28.40
C PRO A 4 40.82 -3.72 28.23
N ILE A 5 39.79 -3.83 27.38
CA ILE A 5 39.17 -5.12 27.05
C ILE A 5 40.05 -5.77 26.00
N SER A 6 40.73 -6.88 26.39
CA SER A 6 41.56 -7.68 25.50
C SER A 6 40.75 -8.22 24.31
N LYS A 7 41.47 -8.63 23.25
CA LYS A 7 40.89 -9.17 22.00
C LYS A 7 39.92 -10.33 22.19
N SER A 8 39.89 -10.97 23.35
CA SER A 8 39.03 -12.13 23.70
C SER A 8 37.54 -11.79 23.89
N TYR A 9 37.19 -10.52 24.07
CA TYR A 9 35.81 -10.12 24.37
C TYR A 9 35.05 -9.53 23.19
N LYS A 10 35.28 -10.09 21.98
CA LYS A 10 34.50 -9.70 20.80
C LYS A 10 32.99 -9.80 21.02
N TYR A 11 32.52 -10.73 21.83
CA TYR A 11 31.12 -10.99 22.12
C TYR A 11 30.47 -9.99 23.10
N LEU A 12 31.27 -9.26 23.86
CA LEU A 12 30.79 -8.23 24.80
C LEU A 12 30.92 -6.81 24.25
N ARG A 13 31.33 -6.65 23.02
CA ARG A 13 31.50 -5.32 22.40
C ARG A 13 30.17 -4.54 22.35
N TRP A 14 29.06 -5.18 22.16
CA TRP A 14 27.73 -4.57 22.19
C TRP A 14 27.39 -3.98 23.59
N VAL A 15 27.78 -4.63 24.67
CA VAL A 15 27.58 -4.12 26.05
C VAL A 15 28.34 -2.82 26.26
N LYS A 16 29.58 -2.71 25.71
CA LYS A 16 30.37 -1.49 25.76
C LYS A 16 29.76 -0.35 24.92
N GLU A 17 29.05 -0.68 23.85
CA GLU A 17 28.41 0.31 22.99
C GLU A 17 27.03 0.78 23.52
N VAL A 18 26.44 0.06 24.49
CA VAL A 18 25.25 0.50 25.24
C VAL A 18 25.68 1.58 26.27
N ASN A 19 25.95 2.76 25.77
CA ASN A 19 26.13 3.93 26.59
C ASN A 19 24.78 4.64 26.75
N PHE A 20 24.14 4.48 27.92
CA PHE A 20 22.83 5.08 28.17
C PHE A 20 23.02 6.54 28.61
N ASN A 21 22.55 7.47 27.80
CA ASN A 21 22.64 8.91 28.03
C ASN A 21 21.25 9.52 28.22
N ILE A 22 20.95 10.01 29.41
CA ILE A 22 19.67 10.65 29.76
C ILE A 22 19.69 12.16 29.44
N VAL A 23 20.87 12.70 29.11
CA VAL A 23 20.99 14.13 28.82
C VAL A 23 20.41 14.41 27.41
N PRO A 24 19.48 15.37 27.27
CA PRO A 24 18.96 15.75 25.96
C PRO A 24 20.09 16.25 25.05
N THR A 25 20.07 15.83 23.82
CA THR A 25 20.96 16.30 22.75
C THR A 25 20.55 17.65 22.20
N ARG A 26 19.25 17.93 22.28
CA ARG A 26 18.66 19.19 21.82
C ARG A 26 17.41 19.49 22.63
N ILE A 27 17.30 20.75 23.07
CA ILE A 27 16.08 21.31 23.65
C ILE A 27 15.78 22.59 22.87
N SER A 28 14.57 22.71 22.39
CA SER A 28 14.07 23.96 21.81
C SER A 28 12.74 24.33 22.44
N PHE A 29 12.59 25.60 22.73
CA PHE A 29 11.35 26.19 23.24
C PHE A 29 11.02 27.43 22.39
N ARG A 30 9.77 27.53 21.96
CA ARG A 30 9.27 28.65 21.16
C ARG A 30 7.95 29.12 21.75
N THR A 31 7.78 30.41 21.84
CA THR A 31 6.52 31.06 22.15
C THR A 31 6.05 31.87 20.97
N GLU A 32 4.75 31.96 20.81
CA GLU A 32 4.10 32.73 19.75
C GLU A 32 2.95 33.52 20.33
N LEU A 33 2.88 34.80 20.00
CA LEU A 33 1.82 35.71 20.38
C LEU A 33 1.13 36.19 19.11
N ASP A 34 -0.16 35.84 18.97
CA ASP A 34 -0.99 36.25 17.85
C ASP A 34 -2.18 37.04 18.39
N ARG A 35 -2.20 38.33 18.09
CA ARG A 35 -3.23 39.27 18.61
C ARG A 35 -3.85 40.03 17.47
N ASN A 36 -5.12 39.77 17.26
CA ASN A 36 -5.93 40.47 16.28
C ASN A 36 -7.09 41.18 16.99
N TYR A 37 -7.22 42.46 16.75
CA TYR A 37 -8.34 43.30 17.16
C TYR A 37 -8.90 44.01 15.94
N ASN A 38 -10.21 43.84 15.71
CA ASN A 38 -10.92 44.44 14.62
C ASN A 38 -12.18 45.15 15.17
N GLU A 39 -12.36 46.39 14.79
CA GLU A 39 -13.50 47.21 15.17
C GLU A 39 -14.17 47.70 13.88
N LEU A 40 -15.43 47.37 13.73
CA LEU A 40 -16.26 47.77 12.58
C LEU A 40 -17.36 48.68 13.06
N GLU A 41 -17.38 49.87 12.58
CA GLU A 41 -18.40 50.86 12.81
C GLU A 41 -19.15 51.14 11.50
N PHE A 42 -20.45 50.90 11.50
CA PHE A 42 -21.30 51.13 10.35
C PHE A 42 -22.03 52.45 10.54
N ARG A 43 -21.95 53.34 9.56
CA ARG A 43 -22.73 54.58 9.55
C ARG A 43 -24.17 54.28 9.18
N ASN A 44 -25.10 54.81 9.96
CA ASN A 44 -26.51 54.79 9.63
C ASN A 44 -26.85 55.94 8.64
N ILE A 45 -26.72 55.65 7.35
CA ILE A 45 -26.93 56.62 6.27
C ILE A 45 -28.36 57.13 6.28
N ASP A 46 -29.33 56.26 6.57
CA ASP A 46 -30.76 56.67 6.62
C ASP A 46 -31.06 57.65 7.78
N ALA A 47 -30.46 57.40 8.94
CA ALA A 47 -30.57 58.31 10.07
C ALA A 47 -29.92 59.68 9.79
N ILE A 48 -28.77 59.67 9.10
CA ILE A 48 -28.07 60.92 8.69
C ILE A 48 -28.92 61.71 7.69
N LEU A 49 -29.52 61.05 6.69
CA LEU A 49 -30.36 61.71 5.67
C LEU A 49 -31.67 62.25 6.26
N ASN A 50 -32.19 61.64 7.30
CA ASN A 50 -33.42 62.03 7.98
C ASN A 50 -33.19 63.03 9.15
N GLY A 51 -31.97 63.56 9.32
CA GLY A 51 -31.66 64.57 10.34
C GLY A 51 -31.53 64.03 11.76
N ASN A 52 -31.59 62.70 11.96
CA ASN A 52 -31.43 62.03 13.23
C ASN A 52 -29.95 61.64 13.49
N SER A 53 -29.08 62.65 13.56
CA SER A 53 -27.69 62.43 13.90
C SER A 53 -27.55 61.96 15.34
N GLY A 54 -27.27 60.66 15.53
CA GLY A 54 -27.04 60.03 16.84
C GLY A 54 -27.58 58.61 16.99
N GLN A 55 -28.19 58.04 15.95
CA GLN A 55 -28.57 56.63 15.90
C GLN A 55 -27.56 55.86 15.02
N ASP A 56 -26.35 55.75 15.49
CA ASP A 56 -25.36 54.87 14.84
C ASP A 56 -25.60 53.39 15.21
N PHE A 57 -25.21 52.50 14.34
CA PHE A 57 -25.26 51.06 14.64
C PHE A 57 -24.22 50.74 15.73
N ASP A 58 -24.53 49.71 16.50
CA ASP A 58 -23.57 49.19 17.50
C ASP A 58 -22.25 48.81 16.86
N VAL A 59 -21.17 49.22 17.47
CA VAL A 59 -19.82 48.91 17.00
C VAL A 59 -19.54 47.40 17.21
N ILE A 60 -19.26 46.70 16.10
CA ILE A 60 -18.89 45.30 16.14
C ILE A 60 -17.40 45.20 16.46
N ARG A 61 -17.08 44.62 17.61
CA ARG A 61 -15.71 44.40 18.06
C ARG A 61 -15.39 42.91 18.01
N ASN A 62 -14.35 42.57 17.23
CA ASN A 62 -13.83 41.20 17.16
C ASN A 62 -12.39 41.16 17.68
N ARG A 63 -12.11 40.26 18.59
CA ARG A 63 -10.81 40.10 19.22
C ARG A 63 -10.41 38.65 19.30
N ASN A 64 -9.26 38.35 18.74
CA ASN A 64 -8.64 37.03 18.82
C ASN A 64 -7.23 37.18 19.42
N PHE A 65 -7.08 36.88 20.70
CA PHE A 65 -5.79 36.95 21.39
C PHE A 65 -5.34 35.55 21.74
N PHE A 66 -4.42 35.02 20.94
CA PHE A 66 -3.83 33.71 21.16
C PHE A 66 -2.43 33.86 21.76
N PHE A 67 -2.11 32.94 22.65
CA PHE A 67 -0.78 32.69 23.13
C PHE A 67 -0.44 31.22 22.89
N GLY A 68 0.69 30.96 22.22
CA GLY A 68 1.16 29.63 21.91
C GLY A 68 2.53 29.38 22.50
N TRP A 69 2.78 28.13 22.91
CA TRP A 69 4.13 27.64 23.22
C TRP A 69 4.29 26.25 22.64
N GLN A 70 5.52 25.97 22.22
CA GLN A 70 5.92 24.66 21.78
C GLN A 70 7.29 24.32 22.33
N TYR A 71 7.50 23.06 22.68
CA TYR A 71 8.81 22.54 23.02
C TYR A 71 9.13 21.28 22.23
N ASN A 72 10.42 21.07 22.00
CA ASN A 72 10.94 19.85 21.40
C ASN A 72 12.19 19.45 22.19
N VAL A 73 12.22 18.20 22.62
CA VAL A 73 13.32 17.61 23.37
C VAL A 73 13.74 16.34 22.69
N GLN A 74 15.01 16.27 22.31
CA GLN A 74 15.59 15.12 21.63
C GLN A 74 16.61 14.44 22.51
N PHE A 75 16.52 13.12 22.59
CA PHE A 75 17.45 12.29 23.34
C PHE A 75 18.09 11.27 22.39
N ALA A 76 19.38 11.09 22.49
CA ALA A 76 20.10 9.94 22.01
C ALA A 76 20.38 9.03 23.21
N LEU A 77 19.36 8.27 23.64
CA LEU A 77 19.45 7.41 24.84
C LEU A 77 20.58 6.40 24.70
N THR A 78 20.78 5.88 23.49
CA THR A 78 21.97 5.14 23.07
C THR A 78 22.33 5.56 21.66
N LYS A 79 23.43 5.04 21.10
CA LYS A 79 23.75 5.24 19.67
C LYS A 79 22.64 4.70 18.74
N SER A 80 21.92 3.68 19.20
CA SER A 80 20.90 2.97 18.45
C SER A 80 19.46 3.36 18.82
N LEU A 81 19.26 4.02 19.98
CA LEU A 81 17.94 4.38 20.50
C LEU A 81 17.80 5.90 20.61
N LYS A 82 16.90 6.45 19.82
CA LYS A 82 16.59 7.88 19.78
C LYS A 82 15.15 8.10 20.23
N LEU A 83 14.95 9.12 21.06
CA LEU A 83 13.65 9.55 21.55
C LEU A 83 13.47 11.04 21.28
N ASP A 84 12.41 11.37 20.57
CA ASP A 84 11.99 12.75 20.29
C ASP A 84 10.63 12.99 20.93
N ILE A 85 10.54 14.04 21.75
CA ILE A 85 9.31 14.48 22.41
C ILE A 85 9.04 15.91 21.99
N SER A 86 7.87 16.16 21.45
CA SER A 86 7.43 17.50 21.11
C SER A 86 6.00 17.76 21.57
N SER A 87 5.74 18.99 21.98
CA SER A 87 4.39 19.43 22.33
C SER A 87 4.19 20.87 21.86
N ALA A 88 2.97 21.16 21.43
CA ALA A 88 2.54 22.49 21.08
C ALA A 88 1.15 22.77 21.69
N THR A 89 1.02 23.93 22.27
CA THR A 89 -0.22 24.40 22.89
C THR A 89 -0.59 25.76 22.34
N ARG A 90 -1.86 25.98 22.07
CA ARG A 90 -2.40 27.30 21.74
C ARG A 90 -3.54 27.60 22.72
N THR A 91 -3.47 28.75 23.35
CA THR A 91 -4.48 29.22 24.30
C THR A 91 -5.14 30.49 23.78
N LEU A 92 -6.41 30.67 24.13
CA LEU A 92 -7.21 31.84 23.79
C LEU A 92 -7.47 32.65 25.07
N ASN A 93 -7.16 33.93 25.03
CA ASN A 93 -7.49 34.84 26.11
C ASN A 93 -8.79 35.56 25.81
N ASP A 94 -9.91 34.97 26.25
CA ASP A 94 -11.28 35.44 26.03
C ASP A 94 -11.96 36.02 27.29
N ASN A 95 -11.27 36.02 28.43
CA ASN A 95 -11.78 36.43 29.74
C ASN A 95 -11.78 37.96 29.95
N LEU A 96 -12.40 38.74 29.06
CA LEU A 96 -12.48 40.16 29.23
C LEU A 96 -13.89 40.65 28.98
N ASN A 97 -14.41 41.51 29.90
CA ASN A 97 -15.70 42.14 29.75
C ASN A 97 -15.75 42.91 28.41
N VAL A 98 -16.76 42.59 27.58
CA VAL A 98 -16.96 43.14 26.26
C VAL A 98 -17.01 44.70 26.28
N ASN A 99 -17.46 45.26 27.40
CA ASN A 99 -17.61 46.71 27.57
C ASN A 99 -16.31 47.48 27.86
N THR A 100 -15.17 46.78 28.11
CA THR A 100 -13.88 47.43 28.42
C THR A 100 -12.84 47.26 27.32
N PHE A 101 -13.24 46.81 26.13
CA PHE A 101 -12.31 46.66 25.01
C PHE A 101 -11.86 48.00 24.46
N SER A 102 -10.61 48.31 24.67
CA SER A 102 -9.93 49.41 24.01
C SER A 102 -8.80 48.88 23.10
N ARG A 103 -8.45 49.68 22.11
CA ARG A 103 -7.33 49.38 21.20
C ARG A 103 -6.01 49.15 21.92
N SER A 104 -5.83 49.78 23.11
CA SER A 104 -4.67 49.60 24.00
C SER A 104 -4.59 48.21 24.63
N SER A 105 -5.70 47.51 24.76
CA SER A 105 -5.75 46.18 25.38
C SER A 105 -4.94 45.12 24.60
N ILE A 106 -4.55 45.40 23.34
CA ILE A 106 -3.66 44.55 22.55
C ILE A 106 -2.32 44.28 23.26
N PHE A 107 -1.83 45.28 23.99
CA PHE A 107 -0.51 45.23 24.66
C PHE A 107 -0.60 44.82 26.12
N GLU A 108 -1.80 44.67 26.67
CA GLU A 108 -1.98 44.25 28.06
C GLU A 108 -1.70 42.75 28.27
N ASN A 109 -0.94 42.46 29.33
CA ASN A 109 -0.67 41.11 29.77
C ASN A 109 -0.27 40.12 28.65
N PRO A 110 0.81 40.37 27.88
CA PRO A 110 1.15 39.59 26.69
C PRO A 110 1.39 38.11 26.99
N PHE A 111 1.79 37.75 28.22
CA PHE A 111 2.09 36.37 28.61
C PHE A 111 1.00 35.70 29.44
N ARG A 112 -0.20 36.29 29.52
CA ARG A 112 -1.31 35.65 30.22
C ARG A 112 -1.73 34.42 29.48
N ALA A 113 -1.57 33.26 30.08
CA ALA A 113 -2.11 32.01 29.58
C ALA A 113 -3.62 32.06 29.68
N GLY A 114 -4.31 32.03 28.52
CA GLY A 114 -5.77 31.90 28.44
C GLY A 114 -6.21 30.45 28.62
N ARG A 115 -7.46 30.15 28.27
CA ARG A 115 -7.94 28.76 28.21
C ARG A 115 -7.29 28.04 27.03
N PRO A 116 -6.87 26.75 27.14
CA PRO A 116 -6.36 26.00 26.02
C PRO A 116 -7.44 25.84 24.94
N VAL A 117 -7.04 25.95 23.66
CA VAL A 117 -7.87 25.77 22.49
C VAL A 117 -7.39 24.61 21.68
N LEU A 118 -6.07 24.46 21.54
CA LEU A 118 -5.42 23.36 20.87
C LEU A 118 -4.24 22.85 21.73
N TYR A 119 -4.10 21.56 21.79
CA TYR A 119 -2.98 20.87 22.39
C TYR A 119 -2.55 19.73 21.48
N ASN A 120 -1.26 19.65 21.22
CA ASN A 120 -0.66 18.57 20.47
C ASN A 120 0.56 18.04 21.24
N HIS A 121 0.68 16.74 21.30
CA HIS A 121 1.83 16.06 21.90
C HIS A 121 2.24 14.92 20.99
N ARG A 122 3.53 14.82 20.69
CA ARG A 122 4.10 13.77 19.86
C ARG A 122 5.31 13.17 20.53
N ILE A 123 5.37 11.84 20.56
CA ILE A 123 6.53 11.06 20.97
C ILE A 123 6.94 10.18 19.80
N GLN A 124 8.22 10.16 19.49
CA GLN A 124 8.82 9.32 18.48
C GLN A 124 10.00 8.57 19.07
N LEU A 125 9.94 7.25 19.08
CA LEU A 125 11.01 6.35 19.54
C LEU A 125 11.49 5.54 18.34
N ASN A 126 12.77 5.62 18.00
CA ASN A 126 13.39 4.85 16.94
C ASN A 126 14.52 4.02 17.51
N TYR A 127 14.48 2.71 17.26
CA TYR A 127 15.50 1.77 17.68
C TYR A 127 16.04 1.00 16.49
N LYS A 128 17.33 1.21 16.22
CA LYS A 128 18.09 0.42 15.26
C LYS A 128 18.85 -0.66 15.99
N PHE A 129 18.55 -1.93 15.68
CA PHE A 129 19.25 -3.06 16.31
C PHE A 129 20.73 -3.05 15.94
N PRO A 130 21.63 -3.07 16.91
CA PRO A 130 23.06 -2.96 16.67
C PRO A 130 23.70 -4.30 16.30
N PHE A 131 23.16 -4.98 15.28
CA PHE A 131 23.64 -6.29 14.84
C PHE A 131 25.09 -6.27 14.35
N GLU A 132 25.60 -5.13 13.89
CA GLU A 132 26.97 -4.93 13.46
C GLU A 132 28.03 -5.23 14.57
N PHE A 133 27.62 -5.15 15.85
CA PHE A 133 28.48 -5.47 16.99
C PHE A 133 28.36 -6.91 17.45
N LEU A 134 27.37 -7.66 16.96
CA LEU A 134 27.15 -9.05 17.30
C LEU A 134 27.88 -9.97 16.31
N PRO A 135 28.75 -10.87 16.79
CA PRO A 135 29.45 -11.79 15.89
C PRO A 135 28.46 -12.60 15.06
N TYR A 136 28.73 -12.70 13.79
CA TYR A 136 27.93 -13.42 12.77
C TYR A 136 26.55 -12.81 12.44
N LEU A 137 26.06 -11.81 13.17
CA LEU A 137 24.76 -11.18 12.93
C LEU A 137 24.82 -9.85 12.16
N ASP A 138 26.01 -9.37 11.78
CA ASP A 138 26.24 -8.14 11.01
C ASP A 138 25.66 -8.16 9.58
N PHE A 139 25.15 -9.33 9.13
CA PHE A 139 24.39 -9.47 7.90
C PHE A 139 22.90 -9.06 8.07
N LEU A 140 22.45 -8.87 9.30
CA LEU A 140 21.12 -8.42 9.64
C LEU A 140 21.10 -6.89 9.85
N ASN A 141 20.07 -6.26 9.34
CA ASN A 141 19.74 -4.88 9.67
C ASN A 141 18.25 -4.84 10.04
N ALA A 142 17.93 -4.31 11.21
CA ALA A 142 16.53 -4.11 11.59
C ALA A 142 16.38 -2.81 12.36
N GLU A 143 15.25 -2.15 12.11
CA GLU A 143 14.86 -0.92 12.77
C GLU A 143 13.38 -0.99 13.13
N VAL A 144 13.07 -0.53 14.34
CA VAL A 144 11.70 -0.40 14.83
C VAL A 144 11.47 1.03 15.26
N GLY A 145 10.45 1.66 14.69
CA GLY A 145 9.96 2.96 15.08
C GLY A 145 8.61 2.83 15.80
N TYR A 146 8.44 3.57 16.87
CA TYR A 146 7.17 3.75 17.57
C TYR A 146 6.88 5.23 17.65
N GLY A 147 5.82 5.68 16.99
CA GLY A 147 5.36 7.06 17.02
C GLY A 147 3.97 7.16 17.64
N THR A 148 3.76 8.15 18.45
CA THR A 148 2.43 8.49 18.96
C THR A 148 2.19 9.97 18.89
N GLN A 149 0.96 10.35 18.62
CA GLN A 149 0.52 11.74 18.66
C GLN A 149 -0.83 11.80 19.35
N TYR A 150 -0.93 12.72 20.30
CA TYR A 150 -2.17 13.08 20.96
C TYR A 150 -2.54 14.49 20.56
N ASN A 151 -3.77 14.70 20.12
CA ASN A 151 -4.35 15.97 19.77
C ASN A 151 -5.59 16.21 20.64
N TRP A 152 -5.70 17.40 21.16
CA TRP A 152 -6.88 17.87 21.85
C TRP A 152 -7.29 19.22 21.28
N SER A 153 -8.59 19.41 21.07
CA SER A 153 -9.16 20.69 20.61
C SER A 153 -10.41 21.03 21.39
N ALA A 154 -10.49 22.27 21.82
CA ALA A 154 -11.68 22.81 22.46
C ALA A 154 -12.81 22.96 21.44
N ARG A 155 -14.04 22.63 21.85
CA ARG A 155 -15.21 23.03 21.09
C ARG A 155 -15.53 24.49 21.26
N SER A 156 -16.37 25.00 20.32
CA SER A 156 -16.92 26.35 20.41
C SER A 156 -17.81 26.48 21.65
N THR A 157 -17.58 27.52 22.42
CA THR A 157 -18.38 27.84 23.62
C THR A 157 -19.71 28.55 23.27
N VAL A 158 -19.90 28.91 22.02
CA VAL A 158 -21.11 29.63 21.54
C VAL A 158 -22.36 28.75 21.63
N LEU A 159 -22.23 27.42 21.59
CA LEU A 159 -23.34 26.48 21.65
C LEU A 159 -23.72 26.06 23.08
N THR A 160 -23.01 26.56 24.09
CA THR A 160 -23.18 26.09 25.48
C THR A 160 -23.77 27.20 26.38
N ALA A 161 -24.89 27.79 25.98
CA ALA A 161 -25.61 28.74 26.80
C ALA A 161 -26.13 28.09 28.11
N ASN A 162 -26.46 26.79 28.08
CA ASN A 162 -26.80 25.99 29.24
C ASN A 162 -25.68 25.04 29.65
N PRO A 163 -25.31 24.95 30.92
CA PRO A 163 -24.31 23.98 31.39
C PRO A 163 -24.64 22.51 31.09
N SER A 164 -25.93 22.17 30.96
CA SER A 164 -26.40 20.84 30.57
C SER A 164 -26.11 20.50 29.13
N ASP A 165 -25.83 21.47 28.27
CA ASP A 165 -25.57 21.30 26.86
C ASP A 165 -24.06 21.28 26.53
N ASN A 166 -23.24 21.12 27.56
CA ASN A 166 -21.80 21.00 27.38
C ASN A 166 -21.45 19.76 26.52
N LEU A 167 -21.07 19.99 25.27
CA LEU A 167 -20.73 18.95 24.32
C LEU A 167 -19.33 18.37 24.53
N GLY A 168 -18.57 18.91 25.49
CA GLY A 168 -17.18 18.53 25.73
C GLY A 168 -16.24 18.88 24.57
N ASN A 169 -15.02 18.43 24.65
CA ASN A 169 -13.93 18.71 23.72
C ASN A 169 -13.62 17.46 22.88
N LEU A 170 -12.81 17.63 21.86
CA LEU A 170 -12.36 16.53 20.99
C LEU A 170 -10.94 16.11 21.39
N ALA A 171 -10.79 14.83 21.76
CA ALA A 171 -9.50 14.21 21.96
C ALA A 171 -9.25 13.14 20.90
N GLN A 172 -8.03 13.10 20.38
CA GLN A 172 -7.63 12.13 19.37
C GLN A 172 -6.23 11.61 19.72
N ASN A 173 -6.02 10.32 19.54
CA ASN A 173 -4.69 9.78 19.53
C ASN A 173 -4.38 9.04 18.23
N THR A 174 -3.13 8.99 17.88
CA THR A 174 -2.63 8.14 16.81
C THR A 174 -1.42 7.36 17.29
N ARG A 175 -1.25 6.15 16.77
CA ARG A 175 -0.08 5.32 16.98
C ARG A 175 0.43 4.84 15.62
N ASN A 176 1.71 5.02 15.39
CA ASN A 176 2.42 4.48 14.24
C ASN A 176 3.49 3.51 14.72
N ILE A 177 3.48 2.29 14.23
CA ILE A 177 4.55 1.30 14.42
C ILE A 177 5.12 1.02 13.03
N ASN A 178 6.42 1.15 12.90
CA ASN A 178 7.16 0.82 11.68
C ASN A 178 8.28 -0.14 12.04
N ALA A 179 8.30 -1.30 11.42
CA ALA A 179 9.36 -2.29 11.59
C ALA A 179 9.91 -2.67 10.22
N THR A 180 11.18 -2.39 9.99
CA THR A 180 11.90 -2.74 8.77
C THR A 180 13.03 -3.70 9.10
N GLY A 181 13.27 -4.64 8.22
CA GLY A 181 14.38 -5.57 8.39
C GLY A 181 14.92 -6.02 7.06
N SER A 182 16.24 -6.23 7.01
CA SER A 182 16.93 -6.83 5.87
C SER A 182 17.98 -7.82 6.34
N ALA A 183 18.15 -8.90 5.59
CA ALA A 183 19.17 -9.92 5.83
C ALA A 183 19.93 -10.18 4.54
N ASP A 184 21.22 -9.83 4.51
CA ASP A 184 22.14 -10.13 3.40
C ASP A 184 22.83 -11.48 3.63
N PHE A 185 22.19 -12.53 3.15
CA PHE A 185 22.74 -13.90 3.25
C PHE A 185 24.01 -14.09 2.45
N SER A 186 24.27 -13.27 1.41
CA SER A 186 25.51 -13.32 0.69
C SER A 186 26.68 -12.97 1.62
N SER A 187 26.57 -11.93 2.42
CA SER A 187 27.54 -11.56 3.45
C SER A 187 27.68 -12.63 4.53
N PHE A 188 26.56 -13.21 4.97
CA PHE A 188 26.57 -14.29 5.96
C PHE A 188 27.37 -15.51 5.50
N PHE A 189 27.03 -16.08 4.32
CA PHE A 189 27.67 -17.27 3.82
C PHE A 189 29.17 -17.04 3.53
N ASN A 190 29.56 -15.84 3.10
CA ASN A 190 30.95 -15.52 2.83
C ASN A 190 31.87 -15.53 4.07
N LYS A 191 31.31 -15.50 5.29
CA LYS A 191 32.08 -15.64 6.54
C LYS A 191 32.62 -17.03 6.78
N PHE A 192 31.96 -18.04 6.21
CA PHE A 192 32.34 -19.43 6.41
C PHE A 192 33.19 -19.89 5.24
N ASN A 193 34.42 -20.34 5.53
CA ASN A 193 35.37 -20.82 4.54
C ASN A 193 34.79 -21.90 3.62
N TYR A 194 33.91 -22.76 4.14
CA TYR A 194 33.29 -23.82 3.35
C TYR A 194 32.40 -23.24 2.22
N PHE A 195 31.49 -22.35 2.55
CA PHE A 195 30.59 -21.72 1.56
C PHE A 195 31.38 -20.84 0.58
N ARG A 196 32.40 -20.12 1.07
CA ARG A 196 33.28 -19.32 0.20
C ARG A 196 33.98 -20.19 -0.84
N LYS A 197 34.54 -21.36 -0.44
CA LYS A 197 35.16 -22.31 -1.36
C LYS A 197 34.15 -22.86 -2.36
N VAL A 198 32.89 -23.15 -1.95
CA VAL A 198 31.83 -23.60 -2.86
C VAL A 198 31.51 -22.53 -3.90
N ASN A 199 31.38 -21.25 -3.49
CA ASN A 199 31.16 -20.13 -4.39
C ASN A 199 32.36 -19.91 -5.34
N GLU A 200 33.60 -20.10 -4.89
CA GLU A 200 34.79 -20.04 -5.74
C GLU A 200 34.78 -21.15 -6.81
N VAL A 201 34.39 -22.37 -6.47
CA VAL A 201 34.24 -23.46 -7.45
C VAL A 201 33.22 -23.09 -8.52
N MET A 202 32.08 -22.50 -8.11
CA MET A 202 31.05 -22.09 -9.06
C MET A 202 31.49 -20.91 -9.93
N SER A 203 32.22 -19.96 -9.38
CA SER A 203 32.76 -18.84 -10.17
C SER A 203 33.80 -19.32 -11.19
N LYS A 204 34.69 -20.25 -10.82
CA LYS A 204 35.64 -20.92 -11.73
C LYS A 204 34.93 -21.68 -12.84
N ARG A 205 33.86 -22.43 -12.47
CA ARG A 205 33.02 -23.12 -13.46
C ARG A 205 32.36 -22.17 -14.45
N LYS A 206 31.86 -21.03 -13.95
CA LYS A 206 31.32 -19.99 -14.84
C LYS A 206 32.37 -19.43 -15.80
N ALA A 207 33.54 -19.09 -15.29
CA ALA A 207 34.65 -18.62 -16.13
C ALA A 207 35.07 -19.67 -17.20
N GLU A 208 35.03 -20.96 -16.86
CA GLU A 208 35.25 -22.07 -17.77
C GLU A 208 34.21 -22.12 -18.89
N ILE A 209 32.91 -21.99 -18.52
CA ILE A 209 31.79 -21.91 -19.47
C ILE A 209 31.93 -20.69 -20.37
N ASP A 210 32.21 -19.52 -19.82
CA ASP A 210 32.37 -18.26 -20.59
C ASP A 210 33.57 -18.35 -21.59
N SER A 211 34.67 -18.95 -21.15
CA SER A 211 35.84 -19.15 -22.03
C SER A 211 35.53 -20.09 -23.18
N LEU A 212 34.84 -21.20 -22.92
CA LEU A 212 34.39 -22.16 -23.94
C LEU A 212 33.43 -21.51 -24.93
N ASN A 213 32.42 -20.77 -24.41
CA ASN A 213 31.48 -20.05 -25.25
C ASN A 213 32.15 -19.04 -26.16
N ASN A 214 33.13 -18.30 -25.66
CA ASN A 214 33.92 -17.35 -26.46
C ASN A 214 34.73 -18.07 -27.54
N ALA A 215 35.39 -19.19 -27.20
CA ALA A 215 36.16 -20.00 -28.18
C ALA A 215 35.24 -20.57 -29.29
N TYR A 216 34.09 -21.11 -28.91
CA TYR A 216 33.07 -21.61 -29.87
C TYR A 216 32.49 -20.46 -30.73
N THR A 217 32.21 -19.30 -30.13
CA THR A 217 31.70 -18.14 -30.84
C THR A 217 32.68 -17.68 -31.94
N GLN A 218 33.97 -17.67 -31.64
CA GLN A 218 35.02 -17.36 -32.64
C GLN A 218 35.10 -18.39 -33.75
N LEU A 219 34.93 -19.67 -33.43
CA LEU A 219 34.93 -20.78 -34.42
C LEU A 219 33.69 -20.71 -35.33
N TYR A 220 32.53 -20.43 -34.81
CA TYR A 220 31.30 -20.24 -35.60
C TYR A 220 31.38 -19.01 -36.51
N ALA A 221 31.96 -17.92 -36.04
CA ALA A 221 32.16 -16.72 -36.83
C ALA A 221 33.12 -16.94 -38.03
N LYS A 222 34.10 -17.84 -37.87
CA LYS A 222 35.14 -18.11 -38.92
C LYS A 222 34.76 -19.17 -39.95
N LYS A 223 33.94 -20.16 -39.66
CA LYS A 223 33.81 -21.35 -40.52
C LYS A 223 32.39 -21.79 -40.93
N GLY A 224 31.32 -21.24 -40.38
CA GLY A 224 29.95 -21.62 -40.78
C GLY A 224 29.60 -23.13 -40.74
N THR A 225 30.45 -23.99 -40.20
CA THR A 225 30.32 -25.44 -40.19
C THR A 225 29.80 -25.95 -38.84
N LYS A 226 28.74 -26.73 -38.87
CA LYS A 226 28.30 -27.58 -37.78
C LYS A 226 29.40 -28.58 -37.44
N LYS A 227 30.21 -28.32 -36.43
CA LYS A 227 31.02 -29.34 -35.80
C LYS A 227 30.29 -29.93 -34.63
N ASP A 228 30.25 -31.25 -34.55
CA ASP A 228 29.62 -32.01 -33.49
C ASP A 228 30.06 -31.52 -32.11
N PHE A 229 29.07 -31.27 -31.25
CA PHE A 229 29.28 -30.97 -29.85
C PHE A 229 29.89 -32.20 -29.16
N LYS A 230 31.20 -32.25 -29.04
CA LYS A 230 31.82 -33.18 -28.10
C LYS A 230 31.36 -32.81 -26.69
N SER A 231 30.77 -33.78 -26.01
CA SER A 231 30.39 -33.68 -24.59
C SER A 231 31.61 -33.22 -23.78
N TYR A 232 31.60 -31.93 -23.37
CA TYR A 232 32.66 -31.35 -22.56
C TYR A 232 32.43 -31.69 -21.10
N THR A 233 33.43 -32.36 -20.49
CA THR A 233 33.40 -32.68 -19.07
C THR A 233 34.03 -31.53 -18.28
N PHE A 234 33.21 -30.77 -17.58
CA PHE A 234 33.67 -29.66 -16.74
C PHE A 234 34.65 -30.16 -15.66
N LYS A 235 35.80 -29.51 -15.55
CA LYS A 235 36.84 -29.80 -14.54
C LYS A 235 36.35 -29.42 -13.14
N ASN A 236 35.58 -28.33 -13.04
CA ASN A 236 35.05 -27.80 -11.79
C ASN A 236 33.61 -28.32 -11.54
N ARG A 237 33.47 -29.50 -10.92
CA ARG A 237 32.17 -30.09 -10.55
C ARG A 237 31.95 -29.98 -9.04
N LEU A 238 30.74 -29.62 -8.63
CA LEU A 238 30.33 -29.70 -7.23
C LEU A 238 30.10 -31.14 -6.82
N LYS A 239 30.64 -31.52 -5.67
CA LYS A 239 30.23 -32.76 -4.99
C LYS A 239 28.77 -32.61 -4.47
N PRO A 240 28.01 -33.69 -4.24
CA PRO A 240 26.61 -33.61 -3.78
C PRO A 240 26.41 -32.66 -2.58
N LEU A 241 27.26 -32.77 -1.55
CA LEU A 241 27.21 -31.88 -0.39
C LEU A 241 27.49 -30.41 -0.72
N GLN A 242 28.41 -30.17 -1.66
CA GLN A 242 28.70 -28.81 -2.15
C GLN A 242 27.52 -28.25 -2.97
N ALA A 243 26.82 -29.08 -3.74
CA ALA A 243 25.63 -28.69 -4.48
C ALA A 243 24.50 -28.30 -3.52
N PHE A 244 24.30 -29.06 -2.45
CA PHE A 244 23.35 -28.67 -1.39
C PHE A 244 23.74 -27.37 -0.69
N ALA A 245 25.02 -27.21 -0.33
CA ALA A 245 25.52 -25.96 0.25
C ALA A 245 25.34 -24.77 -0.71
N TYR A 246 25.59 -24.98 -2.00
CA TYR A 246 25.33 -23.94 -3.01
C TYR A 246 23.86 -23.60 -3.12
N ALA A 247 22.96 -24.59 -3.05
CA ALA A 247 21.51 -24.35 -3.01
C ALA A 247 21.09 -23.50 -1.81
N LEU A 248 21.69 -23.70 -0.64
CA LEU A 248 21.46 -22.84 0.54
C LEU A 248 21.96 -21.42 0.30
N THR A 249 23.11 -21.23 -0.36
CA THR A 249 23.63 -19.90 -0.72
C THR A 249 22.84 -19.20 -1.83
N SER A 250 21.81 -19.87 -2.36
CA SER A 250 20.93 -19.28 -3.39
C SER A 250 20.08 -18.14 -2.86
N ILE A 251 19.71 -18.16 -1.58
CA ILE A 251 19.03 -17.03 -0.93
C ILE A 251 20.06 -15.92 -0.77
N LYS A 252 19.82 -14.78 -1.42
CA LYS A 252 20.73 -13.63 -1.41
C LYS A 252 20.32 -12.59 -0.39
N GLN A 253 19.04 -12.23 -0.40
CA GLN A 253 18.52 -11.17 0.41
C GLN A 253 17.08 -11.48 0.83
N ILE A 254 16.75 -11.12 2.05
CA ILE A 254 15.38 -11.09 2.56
C ILE A 254 15.15 -9.70 3.13
N ASP A 255 14.10 -9.04 2.67
CA ASP A 255 13.66 -7.74 3.17
C ASP A 255 12.22 -7.84 3.63
N PHE A 256 11.89 -7.13 4.72
CA PHE A 256 10.51 -6.94 5.12
C PHE A 256 10.26 -5.53 5.64
N ASN A 257 9.04 -5.08 5.45
CA ASN A 257 8.52 -3.84 6.01
C ASN A 257 7.13 -4.10 6.58
N TYR A 258 6.94 -3.76 7.84
CA TYR A 258 5.66 -3.76 8.52
C TYR A 258 5.34 -2.35 8.99
N THR A 259 4.18 -1.85 8.66
CA THR A 259 3.68 -0.56 9.12
C THR A 259 2.27 -0.74 9.69
N GLU A 260 2.06 -0.22 10.90
CA GLU A 260 0.75 -0.17 11.54
C GLU A 260 0.44 1.27 11.93
N ASN A 261 -0.67 1.80 11.40
CA ASN A 261 -1.18 3.13 11.69
C ASN A 261 -2.57 2.98 12.33
N ASN A 262 -2.68 3.37 13.56
CA ASN A 262 -3.93 3.33 14.31
C ASN A 262 -4.29 4.74 14.80
N GLY A 263 -5.59 4.97 14.97
CA GLY A 263 -6.07 6.22 15.52
C GLY A 263 -7.39 6.04 16.24
N THR A 264 -7.57 6.76 17.36
CA THR A 264 -8.82 6.80 18.11
C THR A 264 -9.27 8.24 18.25
N VAL A 265 -10.52 8.51 17.94
CA VAL A 265 -11.20 9.79 18.15
C VAL A 265 -12.18 9.64 19.29
N LEU A 266 -12.01 10.43 20.33
CA LEU A 266 -12.84 10.46 21.53
C LEU A 266 -13.46 11.84 21.67
N PRO A 267 -14.67 12.08 21.14
CA PRO A 267 -15.38 13.33 21.30
C PRO A 267 -16.03 13.42 22.69
N GLY A 268 -16.37 14.63 23.09
CA GLY A 268 -17.13 14.86 24.34
C GLY A 268 -16.29 14.90 25.61
N LEU A 269 -14.96 14.91 25.53
CA LEU A 269 -14.08 14.95 26.70
C LEU A 269 -14.26 16.26 27.48
N LEU A 270 -14.62 16.17 28.76
CA LEU A 270 -14.92 17.34 29.60
C LEU A 270 -13.65 18.06 30.09
N SER A 271 -12.56 17.33 30.26
CA SER A 271 -11.31 17.89 30.77
C SER A 271 -10.53 18.68 29.74
N SER A 272 -9.76 19.67 30.21
CA SER A 272 -8.78 20.41 29.42
C SER A 272 -7.36 19.93 29.73
N PRO A 273 -6.45 19.89 28.77
CA PRO A 273 -5.09 19.41 28.98
C PRO A 273 -4.28 20.44 29.79
N ASN A 274 -3.43 19.92 30.68
CA ASN A 274 -2.35 20.69 31.31
C ASN A 274 -1.09 20.67 30.43
N PHE A 275 0.04 21.13 30.95
CA PHE A 275 1.32 21.16 30.24
C PHE A 275 1.77 19.80 29.67
N TYR A 276 1.40 18.70 30.32
CA TYR A 276 1.73 17.33 29.91
C TYR A 276 0.61 16.61 29.15
N GLY A 277 -0.51 17.29 28.85
CA GLY A 277 -1.65 16.69 28.15
C GLY A 277 -2.67 16.02 29.06
N TYR A 278 -2.41 15.84 30.36
CA TYR A 278 -3.39 15.33 31.30
C TYR A 278 -4.49 16.36 31.59
N GLY A 279 -5.70 15.86 31.80
CA GLY A 279 -6.78 16.67 32.33
C GLY A 279 -6.53 17.05 33.81
N GLN A 280 -7.22 18.06 34.27
CA GLN A 280 -7.19 18.42 35.69
C GLN A 280 -7.99 17.38 36.51
N GLY A 281 -7.40 16.88 37.58
CA GLY A 281 -8.01 15.84 38.43
C GLY A 281 -8.04 14.46 37.75
N LEU A 282 -9.09 13.67 38.04
CA LEU A 282 -9.31 12.34 37.43
C LEU A 282 -10.05 12.40 36.08
N GLY A 283 -10.15 13.58 35.46
CA GLY A 283 -10.98 13.84 34.28
C GLY A 283 -10.47 13.27 32.95
N GLY A 284 -9.54 12.30 32.94
CA GLY A 284 -9.00 11.68 31.72
C GLY A 284 -8.22 12.61 30.80
N PRO A 285 -7.66 12.12 29.71
CA PRO A 285 -7.56 10.72 29.32
C PRO A 285 -6.46 9.96 30.09
N THR A 286 -6.42 8.61 29.96
CA THR A 286 -5.37 7.79 30.59
C THR A 286 -3.99 8.07 30.01
N LEU A 287 -2.93 7.80 30.76
CA LEU A 287 -1.55 7.82 30.23
C LEU A 287 -1.39 6.92 29.01
N GLY A 288 -2.04 5.74 29.01
CA GLY A 288 -2.05 4.85 27.87
C GLY A 288 -2.62 5.53 26.61
N PHE A 289 -3.70 6.28 26.72
CA PHE A 289 -4.29 7.02 25.59
C PHE A 289 -3.34 8.11 25.08
N LEU A 290 -2.68 8.85 25.97
CA LEU A 290 -1.67 9.84 25.62
C LEU A 290 -0.47 9.22 24.90
N LEU A 291 -0.12 7.99 25.27
CA LEU A 291 0.97 7.21 24.65
C LEU A 291 0.50 6.36 23.45
N GLY A 292 -0.69 6.63 22.92
CA GLY A 292 -1.17 6.00 21.70
C GLY A 292 -1.81 4.63 21.87
N SER A 293 -2.23 4.24 23.08
CA SER A 293 -3.01 3.01 23.28
C SER A 293 -4.30 3.04 22.44
N GLN A 294 -4.57 1.93 21.79
CA GLN A 294 -5.77 1.71 20.96
C GLN A 294 -6.79 0.79 21.66
N ALA A 295 -6.66 0.64 22.97
CA ALA A 295 -7.67 -0.06 23.75
C ALA A 295 -9.00 0.70 23.68
N ASP A 296 -10.10 -0.04 23.66
CA ASP A 296 -11.43 0.56 23.72
C ASP A 296 -11.66 1.18 25.11
N ILE A 297 -11.73 2.50 25.13
CA ILE A 297 -11.89 3.27 26.37
C ILE A 297 -13.30 3.82 26.56
N ARG A 298 -14.25 3.53 25.66
CA ARG A 298 -15.60 4.12 25.68
C ARG A 298 -16.30 3.90 27.02
N ARG A 299 -16.41 2.65 27.42
CA ARG A 299 -17.05 2.27 28.67
C ARG A 299 -16.35 2.90 29.88
N TYR A 300 -15.05 2.79 29.94
CA TYR A 300 -14.25 3.35 31.03
C TYR A 300 -14.40 4.88 31.13
N ALA A 301 -14.42 5.58 30.00
CA ALA A 301 -14.59 7.03 29.95
C ALA A 301 -15.96 7.50 30.43
N ILE A 302 -17.02 6.73 30.13
CA ILE A 302 -18.40 7.00 30.59
C ILE A 302 -18.53 6.73 32.08
N GLU A 303 -18.11 5.56 32.57
CA GLU A 303 -18.18 5.15 33.97
C GLU A 303 -17.39 6.12 34.88
N ASN A 304 -16.31 6.74 34.37
CA ASN A 304 -15.54 7.73 35.15
C ASN A 304 -15.95 9.17 34.87
N SER A 305 -17.10 9.40 34.18
CA SER A 305 -17.65 10.73 33.90
C SER A 305 -16.68 11.66 33.18
N TRP A 306 -15.84 11.11 32.29
CA TRP A 306 -14.92 11.92 31.45
C TRP A 306 -15.66 12.56 30.27
N ILE A 307 -16.74 11.96 29.84
CA ILE A 307 -17.44 12.28 28.60
C ILE A 307 -18.74 12.98 28.93
N SER A 308 -19.11 13.96 28.11
CA SER A 308 -20.39 14.64 28.18
C SER A 308 -21.56 13.65 28.05
N SER A 309 -22.55 13.78 28.91
CA SER A 309 -23.80 13.04 28.85
C SER A 309 -24.87 13.74 27.98
N SER A 310 -24.52 14.82 27.29
CA SER A 310 -25.48 15.57 26.47
C SER A 310 -26.02 14.72 25.33
N THR A 311 -27.34 14.73 25.15
CA THR A 311 -28.02 14.08 24.00
C THR A 311 -27.79 14.85 22.68
N LEU A 312 -27.32 16.07 22.76
CA LEU A 312 -26.98 16.91 21.58
C LEU A 312 -25.59 16.60 20.98
N MET A 313 -24.84 15.69 21.58
CA MET A 313 -23.55 15.28 21.07
C MET A 313 -23.71 14.36 19.85
N THR A 314 -23.48 14.88 18.67
CA THR A 314 -23.61 14.17 17.38
C THR A 314 -22.31 13.54 16.89
N ASP A 315 -21.17 13.92 17.47
CA ASP A 315 -19.88 13.36 17.05
C ASP A 315 -19.74 11.91 17.47
N ALA A 316 -19.27 11.10 16.55
CA ALA A 316 -19.08 9.69 16.79
C ALA A 316 -17.68 9.38 17.36
N TYR A 317 -17.61 8.45 18.29
CA TYR A 317 -16.35 7.76 18.59
C TYR A 317 -15.92 7.00 17.34
N SER A 318 -14.64 7.11 16.98
CA SER A 318 -14.11 6.31 15.89
C SER A 318 -12.75 5.71 16.22
N GLN A 319 -12.50 4.54 15.67
CA GLN A 319 -11.23 3.85 15.80
C GLN A 319 -10.81 3.30 14.44
N LEU A 320 -9.63 3.73 13.97
CA LEU A 320 -9.04 3.31 12.70
C LEU A 320 -7.85 2.41 12.97
N THR A 321 -7.75 1.32 12.24
CA THR A 321 -6.57 0.44 12.20
C THR A 321 -6.18 0.17 10.76
N ASN A 322 -4.94 0.48 10.41
CA ASN A 322 -4.36 0.14 9.11
C ASN A 322 -3.06 -0.60 9.33
N GLN A 323 -2.94 -1.79 8.74
CA GLN A 323 -1.74 -2.63 8.80
C GLN A 323 -1.28 -2.96 7.39
N THR A 324 -0.01 -2.76 7.11
CA THR A 324 0.63 -3.11 5.84
C THR A 324 1.86 -3.95 6.11
N PHE A 325 1.96 -5.09 5.45
CA PHE A 325 3.13 -5.95 5.45
C PHE A 325 3.59 -6.16 4.01
N ASN A 326 4.88 -5.91 3.75
CA ASN A 326 5.54 -6.22 2.49
C ASN A 326 6.81 -7.01 2.79
N GLY A 327 7.01 -8.10 2.07
CA GLY A 327 8.20 -8.94 2.14
C GLY A 327 8.77 -9.17 0.75
N ASN A 328 10.08 -9.25 0.64
CA ASN A 328 10.78 -9.59 -0.60
C ASN A 328 11.89 -10.60 -0.28
N ILE A 329 11.99 -11.66 -1.08
CA ILE A 329 13.06 -12.65 -0.99
C ILE A 329 13.70 -12.78 -2.37
N GLN A 330 14.99 -12.51 -2.45
CA GLN A 330 15.76 -12.71 -3.66
C GLN A 330 16.50 -14.04 -3.61
N ILE A 331 16.23 -14.90 -4.59
CA ILE A 331 16.82 -16.22 -4.72
C ILE A 331 17.58 -16.30 -6.05
N GLN A 332 18.79 -16.78 -6.00
CA GLN A 332 19.64 -16.99 -7.18
C GLN A 332 20.21 -18.43 -7.17
N PRO A 333 19.42 -19.43 -7.58
CA PRO A 333 19.83 -20.83 -7.51
C PRO A 333 20.92 -21.18 -8.53
N ALA A 334 21.06 -20.39 -9.58
CA ALA A 334 22.15 -20.45 -10.54
C ALA A 334 22.55 -19.01 -10.92
N ASN A 335 23.77 -18.84 -11.42
CA ASN A 335 24.28 -17.50 -11.80
C ASN A 335 23.41 -16.78 -12.83
N ASP A 336 22.74 -17.55 -13.67
CA ASP A 336 21.92 -17.04 -14.77
C ASP A 336 20.40 -17.14 -14.48
N LEU A 337 19.99 -17.53 -13.27
CA LEU A 337 18.59 -17.63 -12.84
C LEU A 337 18.36 -16.81 -11.57
N ARG A 338 17.54 -15.78 -11.70
CA ARG A 338 17.07 -14.95 -10.58
C ARG A 338 15.57 -15.14 -10.37
N ILE A 339 15.19 -15.32 -9.13
CA ILE A 339 13.81 -15.44 -8.68
C ILE A 339 13.60 -14.42 -7.57
N ASP A 340 12.70 -13.48 -7.78
CA ASP A 340 12.25 -12.52 -6.77
C ASP A 340 10.86 -12.95 -6.29
N LEU A 341 10.72 -13.22 -4.98
CA LEU A 341 9.46 -13.54 -4.33
C LEU A 341 8.98 -12.31 -3.56
N THR A 342 7.73 -11.92 -3.75
CA THR A 342 7.12 -10.78 -3.06
C THR A 342 5.88 -11.20 -2.30
N PHE A 343 5.71 -10.67 -1.09
CA PHE A 343 4.59 -10.90 -0.21
C PHE A 343 3.95 -9.55 0.11
N ALA A 344 2.65 -9.45 0.05
CA ALA A 344 1.94 -8.24 0.40
C ALA A 344 0.67 -8.56 1.19
N ARG A 345 0.42 -7.80 2.26
CA ARG A 345 -0.83 -7.83 3.02
C ARG A 345 -1.18 -6.42 3.46
N ASN A 346 -2.40 -6.01 3.18
CA ASN A 346 -3.00 -4.79 3.71
C ASN A 346 -4.27 -5.17 4.47
N TYR A 347 -4.47 -4.57 5.62
CA TYR A 347 -5.66 -4.73 6.45
C TYR A 347 -6.08 -3.38 6.95
N ALA A 348 -7.34 -3.02 6.76
CA ALA A 348 -7.94 -1.81 7.27
C ALA A 348 -9.23 -2.14 8.02
N LYS A 349 -9.39 -1.55 9.20
CA LYS A 349 -10.60 -1.63 10.00
C LYS A 349 -10.96 -0.24 10.46
N ASN A 350 -12.20 0.16 10.25
CA ASN A 350 -12.76 1.39 10.76
C ASN A 350 -14.00 1.06 11.60
N LEU A 351 -13.98 1.49 12.84
CA LEU A 351 -15.10 1.36 13.78
C LEU A 351 -15.62 2.76 14.06
N ILE A 352 -16.92 2.95 13.92
CA ILE A 352 -17.63 4.20 14.22
C ILE A 352 -18.80 3.87 15.14
N HIS A 353 -18.94 4.62 16.22
CA HIS A 353 -20.03 4.46 17.17
C HIS A 353 -20.65 5.83 17.45
N SER A 354 -21.82 6.08 16.88
CA SER A 354 -22.61 7.28 17.11
C SER A 354 -23.31 7.18 18.46
N ASN A 355 -23.51 8.31 19.13
CA ASN A 355 -24.18 8.39 20.44
C ASN A 355 -23.57 7.47 21.52
N TYR A 356 -22.28 7.21 21.42
CA TYR A 356 -21.58 6.29 22.31
C TYR A 356 -21.59 6.75 23.78
N ASN A 357 -21.81 8.05 24.03
CA ASN A 357 -21.92 8.66 25.34
C ASN A 357 -23.18 8.25 26.08
N LEU A 358 -24.18 7.72 25.36
CA LEU A 358 -25.45 7.20 25.92
C LEU A 358 -25.41 5.68 26.06
N LEU A 359 -24.27 5.08 26.14
CA LEU A 359 -24.04 3.64 26.22
C LEU A 359 -24.62 3.11 27.54
N ILE A 360 -25.82 2.50 27.48
CA ILE A 360 -26.50 1.93 28.60
C ILE A 360 -26.30 0.41 28.57
N ASN A 361 -25.83 -0.18 29.66
CA ASN A 361 -25.63 -1.62 29.80
C ASN A 361 -24.74 -2.27 28.73
N GLY A 362 -23.81 -1.49 28.10
CA GLY A 362 -22.92 -1.99 27.08
C GLY A 362 -23.56 -2.20 25.72
N ASP A 363 -24.70 -1.56 25.46
CA ASP A 363 -25.35 -1.61 24.14
C ASP A 363 -24.49 -0.92 23.07
N TYR A 364 -24.20 -1.63 21.98
CA TYR A 364 -23.46 -1.17 20.83
C TYR A 364 -24.31 -1.12 19.55
N SER A 365 -25.63 -0.92 19.68
CA SER A 365 -26.59 -0.95 18.57
C SER A 365 -26.26 0.09 17.46
N TYR A 366 -25.70 1.23 17.83
CA TYR A 366 -25.28 2.29 16.89
C TYR A 366 -23.82 2.16 16.42
N GLN A 367 -23.22 0.99 16.61
CA GLN A 367 -21.85 0.74 16.18
C GLN A 367 -21.82 0.23 14.74
N SER A 368 -21.08 0.90 13.88
CA SER A 368 -20.70 0.45 12.54
C SER A 368 -19.25 0.02 12.53
N GLU A 369 -18.97 -1.10 11.88
CA GLU A 369 -17.63 -1.64 11.69
C GLU A 369 -17.44 -1.95 10.21
N LEU A 370 -16.38 -1.41 9.62
CA LEU A 370 -16.01 -1.64 8.22
C LEU A 370 -14.62 -2.25 8.17
N ILE A 371 -14.52 -3.45 7.61
CA ILE A 371 -13.25 -4.15 7.42
C ILE A 371 -12.98 -4.31 5.93
N THR A 372 -11.74 -4.08 5.53
CA THR A 372 -11.23 -4.34 4.19
C THR A 372 -9.84 -4.93 4.31
N PHE A 373 -9.55 -5.96 3.54
CA PHE A 373 -8.20 -6.50 3.47
C PHE A 373 -7.84 -7.04 2.10
N THR A 374 -6.54 -7.03 1.83
CA THR A 374 -5.96 -7.52 0.58
C THR A 374 -4.69 -8.29 0.92
N ASN A 375 -4.53 -9.48 0.34
CA ASN A 375 -3.28 -10.25 0.49
C ASN A 375 -2.85 -10.86 -0.85
N SER A 376 -1.53 -10.95 -1.03
CA SER A 376 -0.99 -11.78 -2.09
C SER A 376 -1.38 -13.25 -1.86
N ASN A 377 -1.74 -13.94 -2.95
CA ASN A 377 -2.23 -15.32 -2.89
C ASN A 377 -1.69 -16.14 -4.09
N ILE A 378 -1.92 -17.44 -4.09
CA ILE A 378 -1.59 -18.33 -5.20
C ILE A 378 -2.85 -19.08 -5.63
N ILE A 379 -3.28 -18.87 -6.87
CA ILE A 379 -4.39 -19.58 -7.50
C ILE A 379 -3.96 -20.26 -8.81
N PHE A 380 -2.66 -20.52 -8.94
CA PHE A 380 -2.02 -21.08 -10.14
C PHE A 380 -2.64 -22.37 -10.61
N GLY A 381 -3.12 -23.24 -9.71
CA GLY A 381 -3.73 -24.53 -10.05
C GLY A 381 -4.99 -24.43 -10.90
N THR A 382 -5.69 -23.29 -10.89
CA THR A 382 -6.90 -23.04 -11.66
C THR A 382 -6.72 -22.03 -12.79
N SER A 383 -5.49 -21.55 -13.02
CA SER A 383 -5.18 -20.44 -13.96
C SER A 383 -5.71 -20.66 -15.37
N PHE A 384 -5.77 -21.90 -15.83
CA PHE A 384 -6.15 -22.26 -17.19
C PHE A 384 -7.55 -22.88 -17.30
N MET A 385 -8.32 -22.92 -16.20
CA MET A 385 -9.74 -23.34 -16.25
C MET A 385 -10.58 -22.25 -16.95
N ASN A 386 -11.62 -22.67 -17.65
CA ASN A 386 -12.59 -21.75 -18.25
C ASN A 386 -13.59 -21.26 -17.19
N GLY A 387 -14.22 -20.09 -17.44
CA GLY A 387 -15.14 -19.47 -16.48
C GLY A 387 -16.39 -20.29 -16.19
N ALA A 388 -16.94 -20.99 -17.17
CA ALA A 388 -18.08 -21.88 -16.95
C ALA A 388 -17.71 -23.03 -16.00
N GLY A 389 -16.51 -23.60 -16.12
CA GLY A 389 -16.03 -24.63 -15.21
C GLY A 389 -15.84 -24.11 -13.77
N ILE A 390 -15.36 -22.89 -13.61
CA ILE A 390 -15.24 -22.25 -12.28
C ILE A 390 -16.63 -21.99 -11.69
N TYR A 391 -17.57 -21.45 -12.46
CA TYR A 391 -18.94 -21.20 -12.00
C TYR A 391 -19.62 -22.50 -11.50
N ASN A 392 -19.59 -23.56 -12.31
CA ASN A 392 -20.15 -24.86 -11.93
C ASN A 392 -19.51 -25.41 -10.64
N LYS A 393 -18.19 -25.27 -10.51
CA LYS A 393 -17.49 -25.70 -9.31
C LYS A 393 -17.87 -24.89 -8.07
N ILE A 394 -18.18 -23.60 -8.21
CA ILE A 394 -18.72 -22.80 -7.12
C ILE A 394 -20.07 -23.35 -6.67
N ILE A 395 -20.98 -23.62 -7.61
CA ILE A 395 -22.31 -24.20 -7.31
C ILE A 395 -22.20 -25.55 -6.58
N GLU A 396 -21.34 -26.44 -7.06
CA GLU A 396 -21.08 -27.72 -6.36
C GLU A 396 -20.57 -27.51 -4.94
N ASN A 397 -19.62 -26.61 -4.78
CA ASN A 397 -19.04 -26.29 -3.48
C ASN A 397 -20.05 -25.67 -2.51
N THR A 398 -21.02 -24.84 -3.00
CA THR A 398 -22.05 -24.25 -2.13
C THR A 398 -22.91 -25.31 -1.49
N LYS A 399 -23.27 -26.39 -2.19
CA LYS A 399 -24.02 -27.50 -1.63
C LYS A 399 -23.25 -28.20 -0.53
N ILE A 400 -21.99 -28.53 -0.76
CA ILE A 400 -21.12 -29.20 0.24
C ILE A 400 -20.99 -28.35 1.51
N ILE A 401 -20.74 -27.03 1.35
CA ILE A 401 -20.58 -26.13 2.49
C ILE A 401 -21.90 -25.95 3.23
N SER A 402 -23.03 -25.74 2.52
CA SER A 402 -24.35 -25.63 3.13
C SER A 402 -24.65 -26.86 4.00
N GLN A 403 -24.49 -28.07 3.43
CA GLN A 403 -24.71 -29.33 4.14
C GLN A 403 -23.81 -29.49 5.37
N SER A 404 -22.61 -28.90 5.34
CA SER A 404 -21.68 -28.95 6.49
C SER A 404 -22.17 -28.17 7.71
N TYR A 405 -23.13 -27.24 7.56
CA TYR A 405 -23.75 -26.55 8.67
C TYR A 405 -24.75 -27.44 9.43
N GLY A 406 -25.22 -28.51 8.81
CA GLY A 406 -26.22 -29.41 9.38
C GLY A 406 -27.64 -28.86 9.25
N GLY A 407 -28.60 -29.57 9.82
CA GLY A 407 -30.02 -29.21 9.75
C GLY A 407 -30.80 -29.98 8.68
N THR A 408 -32.06 -29.64 8.48
CA THR A 408 -32.96 -30.27 7.48
C THR A 408 -32.53 -29.84 6.08
N LEU A 409 -32.45 -30.79 5.17
CA LEU A 409 -32.14 -30.51 3.76
C LEU A 409 -33.41 -30.17 3.00
N GLY A 410 -33.39 -29.05 2.26
CA GLY A 410 -34.42 -28.69 1.31
C GLY A 410 -34.41 -29.58 0.06
N ALA A 411 -35.46 -29.47 -0.75
CA ALA A 411 -35.55 -30.19 -2.05
C ALA A 411 -34.45 -29.78 -3.04
N ASP A 412 -33.87 -28.60 -2.87
CA ASP A 412 -32.76 -28.06 -3.64
C ASP A 412 -31.37 -28.59 -3.20
N GLY A 413 -31.34 -29.36 -2.10
CA GLY A 413 -30.13 -29.96 -1.53
C GLY A 413 -29.31 -29.05 -0.63
N TYR A 414 -29.83 -27.89 -0.25
CA TYR A 414 -29.23 -26.96 0.73
C TYR A 414 -29.79 -27.17 2.13
N ALA A 415 -29.00 -26.91 3.15
CA ALA A 415 -29.45 -26.94 4.54
C ALA A 415 -30.34 -25.71 4.83
N GLU A 416 -31.36 -25.90 5.67
CA GLU A 416 -32.26 -24.83 6.07
C GLU A 416 -31.51 -23.64 6.66
N GLY A 417 -31.79 -22.42 6.15
CA GLY A 417 -31.13 -21.19 6.58
C GLY A 417 -29.72 -20.96 5.99
N TYR A 418 -29.28 -21.84 5.07
CA TYR A 418 -27.97 -21.75 4.42
C TYR A 418 -28.09 -22.02 2.91
N SER A 419 -28.79 -21.14 2.20
CA SER A 419 -28.95 -21.23 0.75
C SER A 419 -27.66 -20.97 -0.02
N LYS A 420 -27.70 -21.17 -1.35
CA LYS A 420 -26.59 -20.81 -2.24
C LYS A 420 -26.23 -19.32 -2.22
N ALA A 421 -27.13 -18.46 -1.76
CA ALA A 421 -26.94 -17.00 -1.68
C ALA A 421 -26.38 -16.55 -0.34
N ASN A 422 -26.44 -17.39 0.71
CA ASN A 422 -25.91 -17.04 2.02
C ASN A 422 -24.40 -16.76 1.93
N ALA A 423 -23.95 -15.59 2.40
CA ALA A 423 -22.56 -15.16 2.29
C ALA A 423 -21.57 -16.14 2.92
N TYR A 424 -21.94 -16.77 4.06
CA TYR A 424 -21.08 -17.75 4.73
C TYR A 424 -21.06 -19.13 4.05
N VAL A 425 -21.90 -19.35 3.04
CA VAL A 425 -21.86 -20.49 2.14
C VAL A 425 -21.12 -20.13 0.85
N LEU A 426 -21.52 -19.03 0.23
CA LEU A 426 -21.04 -18.64 -1.08
C LEU A 426 -19.57 -18.21 -1.11
N ILE A 427 -19.11 -17.47 -0.05
CA ILE A 427 -17.72 -17.01 0.00
C ILE A 427 -16.73 -18.16 0.13
N PRO A 428 -16.86 -19.10 1.08
CA PRO A 428 -15.97 -20.24 1.15
C PRO A 428 -16.03 -21.15 -0.09
N ALA A 429 -17.21 -21.29 -0.71
CA ALA A 429 -17.38 -22.04 -1.95
C ALA A 429 -16.61 -21.40 -3.11
N PHE A 430 -16.72 -20.09 -3.26
CA PHE A 430 -15.98 -19.30 -4.24
C PHE A 430 -14.47 -19.40 -4.02
N GLN A 431 -13.99 -19.21 -2.77
CA GLN A 431 -12.58 -19.34 -2.43
C GLN A 431 -12.03 -20.72 -2.79
N ALA A 432 -12.73 -21.79 -2.40
CA ALA A 432 -12.32 -23.17 -2.68
C ALA A 432 -12.26 -23.46 -4.19
N ALA A 433 -13.23 -22.97 -4.95
CA ALA A 433 -13.28 -23.15 -6.41
C ALA A 433 -12.10 -22.44 -7.10
N ILE A 434 -11.82 -21.18 -6.73
CA ILE A 434 -10.74 -20.40 -7.33
C ILE A 434 -9.36 -20.90 -6.88
N GLU A 435 -9.19 -21.25 -5.59
CA GLU A 435 -7.92 -21.76 -5.06
C GLU A 435 -7.66 -23.23 -5.45
N GLY A 436 -8.65 -23.91 -6.02
CA GLY A 436 -8.53 -25.33 -6.39
C GLY A 436 -8.43 -26.26 -5.18
N LYS A 437 -9.02 -25.87 -4.05
CA LYS A 437 -9.01 -26.60 -2.78
C LYS A 437 -10.34 -27.30 -2.51
N SER A 438 -10.35 -28.25 -1.57
CA SER A 438 -11.59 -28.83 -1.07
C SER A 438 -12.43 -27.78 -0.33
N PRO A 439 -13.76 -27.75 -0.55
CA PRO A 439 -14.65 -26.79 0.09
C PRO A 439 -14.77 -27.11 1.60
N THR A 440 -14.42 -26.11 2.42
CA THR A 440 -14.50 -26.19 3.89
C THR A 440 -15.03 -24.88 4.42
N ARG A 441 -15.79 -24.92 5.51
CA ARG A 441 -16.20 -23.71 6.23
C ARG A 441 -14.97 -22.96 6.71
N ASN A 442 -15.00 -21.65 6.52
CA ASN A 442 -14.00 -20.74 7.08
C ASN A 442 -14.69 -19.47 7.52
N ASP A 443 -14.01 -18.68 8.33
CA ASP A 443 -14.45 -17.35 8.70
C ASP A 443 -13.99 -16.34 7.63
N PRO A 444 -14.90 -15.82 6.82
CA PRO A 444 -14.53 -14.94 5.70
C PRO A 444 -14.09 -13.54 6.13
N THR A 445 -14.22 -13.20 7.42
CA THR A 445 -13.76 -11.92 7.98
C THR A 445 -12.26 -11.91 8.28
N LYS A 446 -11.62 -13.08 8.30
CA LYS A 446 -10.21 -13.23 8.66
C LYS A 446 -9.30 -13.16 7.45
N SER A 447 -8.35 -12.23 7.49
CA SER A 447 -7.25 -12.17 6.53
C SER A 447 -6.30 -13.34 6.71
N LYS A 448 -5.98 -14.04 5.62
CA LYS A 448 -4.99 -15.14 5.61
C LYS A 448 -3.56 -14.59 5.57
N PHE A 449 -2.58 -15.44 5.88
CA PHE A 449 -1.17 -15.11 5.67
C PHE A 449 -0.88 -14.93 4.18
N PRO A 450 -0.12 -13.88 3.76
CA PRO A 450 0.18 -13.65 2.35
C PRO A 450 1.07 -14.76 1.77
N LEU A 451 0.71 -15.25 0.59
CA LEU A 451 1.51 -16.20 -0.18
C LEU A 451 2.38 -15.46 -1.21
N PRO A 452 3.52 -16.03 -1.65
CA PRO A 452 4.43 -15.32 -2.53
C PRO A 452 3.89 -15.17 -3.96
N ASN A 453 4.02 -13.97 -4.49
CA ASN A 453 4.09 -13.70 -5.92
C ASN A 453 5.55 -13.85 -6.37
N TRP A 454 5.80 -14.11 -7.67
CA TRP A 454 7.18 -14.30 -8.13
C TRP A 454 7.45 -13.69 -9.49
N LYS A 455 8.71 -13.32 -9.66
CA LYS A 455 9.28 -12.93 -10.94
C LYS A 455 10.56 -13.73 -11.18
N LEU A 456 10.64 -14.36 -12.34
CA LEU A 456 11.74 -15.19 -12.75
C LEU A 456 12.42 -14.57 -13.97
N VAL A 457 13.73 -14.46 -13.92
CA VAL A 457 14.59 -14.01 -15.03
C VAL A 457 15.66 -15.06 -15.26
N TYR A 458 15.68 -15.63 -16.45
CA TYR A 458 16.71 -16.61 -16.86
C TYR A 458 17.51 -16.09 -18.03
N SER A 459 18.80 -15.86 -17.84
CA SER A 459 19.74 -15.33 -18.84
C SER A 459 20.74 -16.39 -19.37
N GLY A 460 20.57 -17.66 -18.96
CA GLY A 460 21.52 -18.73 -19.28
C GLY A 460 21.49 -19.20 -20.73
N LEU A 461 20.46 -18.87 -21.51
CA LEU A 461 20.40 -19.25 -22.93
C LEU A 461 21.54 -18.66 -23.74
N LYS A 462 22.07 -17.49 -23.37
CA LYS A 462 23.26 -16.89 -24.01
C LYS A 462 24.52 -17.77 -23.88
N ASN A 463 24.54 -18.73 -22.94
CA ASN A 463 25.68 -19.65 -22.78
C ASN A 463 25.70 -20.77 -23.84
N ILE A 464 24.65 -20.87 -24.65
CA ILE A 464 24.61 -21.74 -25.82
C ILE A 464 25.41 -21.08 -26.95
N PRO A 465 26.47 -21.73 -27.50
CA PRO A 465 27.39 -21.10 -28.48
C PRO A 465 26.71 -20.50 -29.70
N PHE A 466 25.67 -21.19 -30.22
CA PHE A 466 24.89 -20.66 -31.36
C PHE A 466 24.16 -19.35 -31.01
N ILE A 467 23.57 -19.28 -29.82
CA ILE A 467 22.85 -18.08 -29.31
C ILE A 467 23.87 -16.96 -29.04
N ASN A 468 24.98 -17.28 -28.35
CA ASN A 468 26.02 -16.30 -28.04
C ASN A 468 26.68 -15.72 -29.30
N SER A 469 26.77 -16.48 -30.39
CA SER A 469 27.32 -15.95 -31.64
C SER A 469 26.52 -14.82 -32.28
N LYS A 470 25.19 -14.81 -32.05
CA LYS A 470 24.28 -13.86 -32.67
C LYS A 470 23.75 -12.81 -31.69
N PHE A 471 23.62 -13.17 -30.39
CA PHE A 471 22.96 -12.34 -29.37
C PHE A 471 23.96 -11.92 -28.29
N SER A 472 23.92 -10.65 -27.91
CA SER A 472 24.65 -10.11 -26.75
C SER A 472 23.89 -10.27 -25.44
N LYS A 473 22.56 -10.29 -25.53
CA LYS A 473 21.63 -10.51 -24.40
C LYS A 473 20.49 -11.41 -24.87
N PHE A 474 20.12 -12.39 -24.02
CA PHE A 474 18.95 -13.24 -24.23
C PHE A 474 18.38 -13.62 -22.85
N ASP A 475 17.38 -12.87 -22.41
CA ASP A 475 16.70 -13.10 -21.13
C ASP A 475 15.31 -13.68 -21.39
N VAL A 476 14.98 -14.75 -20.68
CA VAL A 476 13.62 -15.30 -20.59
C VAL A 476 12.98 -14.82 -19.30
N LEU A 477 11.75 -14.36 -19.40
CA LEU A 477 11.01 -13.71 -18.33
C LEU A 477 9.73 -14.48 -18.04
N HIS A 478 9.44 -14.67 -16.77
CA HIS A 478 8.14 -15.14 -16.28
C HIS A 478 7.80 -14.40 -15.00
N ALA A 479 6.58 -13.89 -14.88
CA ALA A 479 6.12 -13.24 -13.67
C ALA A 479 4.68 -13.64 -13.38
N TYR A 480 4.41 -13.88 -12.12
CA TYR A 480 3.11 -14.23 -11.59
C TYR A 480 2.77 -13.37 -10.40
N THR A 481 1.60 -12.76 -10.44
CA THR A 481 1.02 -12.05 -9.30
C THR A 481 -0.42 -12.51 -9.11
N SER A 482 -0.79 -12.73 -7.86
CA SER A 482 -2.19 -12.95 -7.50
C SER A 482 -2.50 -12.28 -6.19
N THR A 483 -3.70 -11.72 -6.12
CA THR A 483 -4.19 -10.96 -4.99
C THR A 483 -5.61 -11.37 -4.65
N TYR A 484 -5.86 -11.64 -3.38
CA TYR A 484 -7.19 -11.81 -2.81
C TYR A 484 -7.60 -10.52 -2.11
N THR A 485 -8.82 -10.05 -2.36
CA THR A 485 -9.37 -8.83 -1.76
C THR A 485 -10.75 -9.10 -1.20
N ALA A 486 -11.01 -8.64 0.02
CA ALA A 486 -12.34 -8.60 0.64
C ALA A 486 -12.63 -7.17 1.06
N THR A 487 -13.73 -6.62 0.57
CA THR A 487 -14.11 -5.22 0.83
C THR A 487 -15.54 -5.11 1.34
N GLY A 488 -15.78 -4.07 2.13
CA GLY A 488 -17.11 -3.79 2.62
C GLY A 488 -17.63 -4.85 3.57
N ILE A 489 -16.74 -5.43 4.42
CA ILE A 489 -17.16 -6.32 5.50
C ILE A 489 -17.70 -5.44 6.61
N GLN A 490 -19.00 -5.52 6.82
CA GLN A 490 -19.70 -4.68 7.77
C GLN A 490 -20.42 -5.53 8.82
N ARG A 491 -20.50 -5.00 10.03
CA ARG A 491 -21.35 -5.59 11.08
C ARG A 491 -22.80 -5.57 10.62
N SER A 492 -23.48 -6.71 10.71
CA SER A 492 -24.90 -6.85 10.31
C SER A 492 -25.83 -6.25 11.37
N VAL A 493 -26.57 -5.24 10.97
CA VAL A 493 -27.57 -4.60 11.84
C VAL A 493 -28.69 -5.60 12.18
N ASP A 494 -29.16 -6.37 11.20
CA ASP A 494 -30.26 -7.33 11.37
C ASP A 494 -29.89 -8.46 12.33
N TYR A 495 -28.66 -8.98 12.23
CA TYR A 495 -28.16 -10.01 13.14
C TYR A 495 -28.15 -9.51 14.60
N TYR A 496 -27.60 -8.33 14.84
CA TYR A 496 -27.48 -7.81 16.20
C TYR A 496 -28.81 -7.33 16.76
N ASN A 497 -29.70 -6.76 15.94
CA ASN A 497 -31.06 -6.43 16.36
C ASN A 497 -31.83 -7.69 16.73
N PHE A 498 -31.71 -8.76 15.95
CA PHE A 498 -32.29 -10.06 16.29
C PHE A 498 -31.75 -10.58 17.64
N GLN A 499 -30.43 -10.58 17.82
CA GLN A 499 -29.80 -11.02 19.08
C GLN A 499 -30.27 -10.22 20.29
N THR A 500 -30.48 -8.91 20.13
CA THR A 500 -30.90 -8.03 21.21
C THR A 500 -32.41 -8.17 21.50
N ASN A 501 -33.23 -8.28 20.47
CA ASN A 501 -34.68 -8.21 20.57
C ASN A 501 -35.37 -9.58 20.63
N SER A 502 -34.73 -10.67 20.22
CA SER A 502 -35.32 -12.02 20.21
C SER A 502 -35.69 -12.55 21.61
N ILE A 503 -35.03 -12.02 22.65
CA ILE A 503 -35.39 -12.34 24.06
C ILE A 503 -36.73 -11.75 24.43
N SER A 504 -37.07 -10.57 23.91
CA SER A 504 -38.32 -9.85 24.20
C SER A 504 -39.45 -10.15 23.20
N ASP A 505 -39.09 -10.60 21.98
CA ASP A 505 -40.03 -10.97 20.91
C ASP A 505 -39.66 -12.30 20.25
N PRO A 506 -40.17 -13.43 20.80
CA PRO A 506 -39.91 -14.77 20.25
C PRO A 506 -40.48 -15.01 18.84
N SER A 507 -41.30 -14.10 18.30
CA SER A 507 -41.86 -14.21 16.95
C SER A 507 -40.86 -13.86 15.83
N LEU A 508 -39.72 -13.25 16.17
CA LEU A 508 -38.66 -12.93 15.23
C LEU A 508 -38.03 -14.23 14.70
N SER A 509 -38.02 -14.37 13.38
CA SER A 509 -37.56 -15.62 12.73
C SER A 509 -36.03 -15.79 12.68
N GLY A 510 -35.28 -14.70 12.86
CA GLY A 510 -33.81 -14.70 12.67
C GLY A 510 -33.36 -14.98 11.26
N LYS A 511 -34.28 -14.88 10.27
CA LYS A 511 -34.02 -15.16 8.85
C LYS A 511 -34.36 -13.94 8.01
N ASP A 512 -33.66 -13.82 6.89
CA ASP A 512 -33.91 -12.81 5.86
C ASP A 512 -35.08 -13.18 4.93
N ALA A 513 -35.35 -12.33 3.94
CA ALA A 513 -36.42 -12.55 2.96
C ALA A 513 -36.19 -13.80 2.07
N ASN A 514 -34.96 -14.30 1.99
CA ASN A 514 -34.62 -15.52 1.24
C ASN A 514 -34.72 -16.78 2.14
N GLY A 515 -35.04 -16.63 3.42
CA GLY A 515 -35.07 -17.72 4.37
C GLY A 515 -33.72 -18.10 4.95
N ASP A 516 -32.68 -17.30 4.70
CA ASP A 516 -31.33 -17.50 5.23
C ASP A 516 -31.19 -16.92 6.64
N PHE A 517 -30.45 -17.60 7.51
CA PHE A 517 -30.11 -17.05 8.81
C PHE A 517 -29.28 -15.78 8.67
N TYR A 518 -29.57 -14.78 9.53
CA TYR A 518 -28.73 -13.59 9.61
C TYR A 518 -27.30 -13.96 9.98
N ASN A 519 -26.35 -13.37 9.25
CA ASN A 519 -24.93 -13.54 9.53
C ASN A 519 -24.39 -12.36 10.36
N PRO A 520 -23.37 -12.55 11.21
CA PRO A 520 -22.77 -11.47 12.01
C PRO A 520 -22.22 -10.32 11.18
N TYR A 521 -21.76 -10.63 9.96
CA TYR A 521 -21.20 -9.67 9.02
C TYR A 521 -21.84 -9.81 7.64
N THR A 522 -22.02 -8.68 6.99
CA THR A 522 -22.37 -8.57 5.57
C THR A 522 -21.11 -8.23 4.77
N PHE A 523 -21.12 -8.50 3.48
CA PHE A 523 -19.99 -8.29 2.59
C PHE A 523 -20.46 -7.59 1.32
N THR A 524 -19.65 -6.64 0.82
CA THR A 524 -19.96 -6.00 -0.47
C THR A 524 -19.35 -6.78 -1.61
N THR A 525 -18.05 -7.00 -1.59
CA THR A 525 -17.34 -7.64 -2.70
C THR A 525 -16.15 -8.44 -2.21
N ILE A 526 -15.97 -9.61 -2.81
CA ILE A 526 -14.80 -10.46 -2.64
C ILE A 526 -14.23 -10.79 -4.00
N GLY A 527 -12.91 -10.69 -4.17
CA GLY A 527 -12.31 -10.91 -5.47
C GLY A 527 -10.92 -11.50 -5.45
N TYR A 528 -10.57 -12.06 -6.60
CA TYR A 528 -9.22 -12.50 -6.93
C TYR A 528 -8.78 -11.81 -8.22
N ILE A 529 -7.58 -11.29 -8.21
CA ILE A 529 -6.87 -10.84 -9.40
C ILE A 529 -5.69 -11.76 -9.59
N GLU A 530 -5.48 -12.25 -10.81
CA GLU A 530 -4.33 -13.03 -11.20
C GLU A 530 -3.74 -12.47 -12.48
N GLU A 531 -2.44 -12.26 -12.49
CA GLU A 531 -1.74 -11.72 -13.63
C GLU A 531 -0.44 -12.49 -13.89
N PHE A 532 -0.26 -12.88 -15.14
CA PHE A 532 1.02 -13.27 -15.70
C PHE A 532 1.53 -12.13 -16.56
N SER A 533 2.55 -11.42 -16.12
CA SER A 533 3.07 -10.24 -16.82
C SER A 533 4.61 -10.25 -16.88
N PRO A 534 5.20 -11.11 -17.76
CA PRO A 534 4.58 -12.02 -18.72
C PRO A 534 4.37 -13.45 -18.19
N LEU A 535 3.44 -14.23 -18.81
CA LEU A 535 3.42 -15.68 -18.68
C LEU A 535 4.69 -16.29 -19.30
N LEU A 536 5.06 -15.81 -20.47
CA LEU A 536 6.31 -16.10 -21.14
C LEU A 536 6.78 -14.85 -21.87
N GLY A 537 8.00 -14.42 -21.60
CA GLY A 537 8.62 -13.27 -22.26
C GLY A 537 10.06 -13.54 -22.64
N ALA A 538 10.57 -12.79 -23.59
CA ALA A 538 11.96 -12.76 -23.94
C ALA A 538 12.41 -11.35 -24.30
N ASP A 539 13.50 -10.91 -23.66
CA ASP A 539 14.23 -9.68 -24.01
C ASP A 539 15.55 -10.05 -24.66
N VAL A 540 15.67 -9.73 -25.93
CA VAL A 540 16.77 -10.17 -26.77
C VAL A 540 17.47 -8.97 -27.37
N THR A 541 18.82 -8.93 -27.28
CA THR A 541 19.65 -7.94 -27.96
C THR A 541 20.65 -8.67 -28.86
N MET A 542 20.62 -8.39 -30.15
CA MET A 542 21.57 -8.92 -31.10
C MET A 542 22.89 -8.16 -31.03
N ARG A 543 23.97 -8.77 -31.51
CA ARG A 543 25.30 -8.12 -31.58
C ARG A 543 25.37 -6.91 -32.50
N ASN A 544 24.43 -6.78 -33.44
CA ASN A 544 24.27 -5.61 -34.29
C ASN A 544 23.40 -4.51 -33.67
N ASN A 545 23.14 -4.55 -32.35
CA ASN A 545 22.30 -3.64 -31.57
C ASN A 545 20.80 -3.66 -31.89
N MET A 546 20.31 -4.63 -32.67
CA MET A 546 18.85 -4.87 -32.76
C MET A 546 18.34 -5.43 -31.45
N GLN A 547 17.24 -4.88 -30.97
CA GLN A 547 16.56 -5.30 -29.75
C GLN A 547 15.19 -5.85 -30.09
N PHE A 548 14.84 -6.98 -29.49
CA PHE A 548 13.51 -7.59 -29.62
C PHE A 548 12.98 -7.86 -28.22
N LYS A 549 11.70 -7.56 -28.04
CA LYS A 549 10.93 -7.89 -26.88
C LYS A 549 9.73 -8.72 -27.30
N PHE A 550 9.54 -9.87 -26.69
CA PHE A 550 8.37 -10.71 -26.83
C PHE A 550 7.75 -10.89 -25.48
N ALA A 551 6.44 -10.73 -25.37
CA ALA A 551 5.74 -11.01 -24.12
C ALA A 551 4.33 -11.53 -24.43
N TYR A 552 3.94 -12.61 -23.75
CA TYR A 552 2.58 -13.06 -23.69
C TYR A 552 2.08 -12.85 -22.26
N ASN A 553 1.17 -11.91 -22.10
CA ASN A 553 0.56 -11.55 -20.82
C ASN A 553 -0.82 -12.21 -20.71
N ARG A 554 -1.21 -12.56 -19.50
CA ARG A 554 -2.55 -13.08 -19.23
C ARG A 554 -3.03 -12.54 -17.88
N SER A 555 -4.27 -12.10 -17.82
CA SER A 555 -4.91 -11.62 -16.60
C SER A 555 -6.28 -12.26 -16.40
N ARG A 556 -6.66 -12.46 -15.14
CA ARG A 556 -8.00 -12.86 -14.72
C ARG A 556 -8.40 -12.04 -13.51
N LEU A 557 -9.63 -11.57 -13.52
CA LEU A 557 -10.31 -11.00 -12.37
C LEU A 557 -11.56 -11.82 -12.11
N TYR A 558 -11.74 -12.24 -10.87
CA TYR A 558 -13.00 -12.76 -10.36
C TYR A 558 -13.50 -11.85 -9.28
N SER A 559 -14.69 -11.30 -9.42
CA SER A 559 -15.32 -10.41 -8.46
C SER A 559 -16.71 -10.92 -8.10
N LEU A 560 -16.85 -11.39 -6.86
CA LEU A 560 -18.10 -11.86 -6.29
C LEU A 560 -18.78 -10.70 -5.57
N GLY A 561 -19.85 -10.15 -6.16
CA GLY A 561 -20.72 -9.16 -5.55
C GLY A 561 -21.77 -9.84 -4.68
N LEU A 562 -21.74 -9.61 -3.37
CA LEU A 562 -22.65 -10.30 -2.42
C LEU A 562 -24.03 -9.64 -2.35
N VAL A 563 -24.13 -8.35 -2.67
CA VAL A 563 -25.40 -7.62 -2.66
C VAL A 563 -26.37 -8.16 -3.73
N ASN A 564 -25.85 -8.43 -4.92
CA ASN A 564 -26.63 -8.92 -6.06
C ASN A 564 -26.37 -10.39 -6.37
N THR A 565 -25.59 -11.09 -5.54
CA THR A 565 -25.17 -12.49 -5.73
C THR A 565 -24.69 -12.78 -7.15
N THR A 566 -23.78 -11.92 -7.63
CA THR A 566 -23.24 -11.98 -8.99
C THR A 566 -21.75 -12.23 -8.97
N LEU A 567 -21.30 -13.06 -9.93
CA LEU A 567 -19.89 -13.27 -10.22
C LEU A 567 -19.54 -12.55 -11.53
N THR A 568 -18.65 -11.59 -11.46
CA THR A 568 -18.01 -10.99 -12.63
C THR A 568 -16.66 -11.65 -12.87
N GLU A 569 -16.44 -12.10 -14.08
CA GLU A 569 -15.18 -12.65 -14.56
C GLU A 569 -14.66 -11.80 -15.71
N ASP A 570 -13.45 -11.23 -15.54
CA ASP A 570 -12.74 -10.57 -16.63
C ASP A 570 -11.50 -11.39 -16.99
N LEU A 571 -11.44 -11.79 -18.27
CA LEU A 571 -10.31 -12.51 -18.84
C LEU A 571 -9.59 -11.61 -19.82
N GLY A 572 -8.28 -11.51 -19.70
CA GLY A 572 -7.41 -10.77 -20.61
C GLY A 572 -6.25 -11.63 -21.09
N SER A 573 -5.93 -11.53 -22.38
CA SER A 573 -4.68 -12.02 -22.94
C SER A 573 -4.10 -10.98 -23.88
N GLU A 574 -2.77 -10.81 -23.84
CA GLU A 574 -2.09 -9.84 -24.67
C GLU A 574 -0.77 -10.42 -25.19
N PHE A 575 -0.59 -10.34 -26.49
CA PHE A 575 0.68 -10.63 -27.14
C PHE A 575 1.36 -9.32 -27.52
N VAL A 576 2.60 -9.14 -27.08
CA VAL A 576 3.39 -7.93 -27.30
C VAL A 576 4.68 -8.30 -28.04
N VAL A 577 4.99 -7.59 -29.10
CA VAL A 577 6.25 -7.67 -29.83
C VAL A 577 6.83 -6.26 -29.94
N GLY A 578 8.00 -6.04 -29.36
CA GLY A 578 8.76 -4.82 -29.50
C GLY A 578 10.00 -5.04 -30.35
N PHE A 579 10.31 -4.08 -31.20
CA PHE A 579 11.54 -4.00 -31.98
C PHE A 579 12.21 -2.66 -31.78
N GLY A 580 13.51 -2.67 -31.54
CA GLY A 580 14.33 -1.46 -31.45
C GLY A 580 15.62 -1.62 -32.25
N TYR A 581 15.99 -0.57 -32.97
CA TYR A 581 17.25 -0.55 -33.70
C TYR A 581 17.85 0.84 -33.72
N ILE A 582 19.14 0.91 -33.43
CA ILE A 582 19.92 2.15 -33.52
C ILE A 582 20.87 2.03 -34.70
N LEU A 583 20.54 2.74 -35.77
CA LEU A 583 21.40 2.94 -36.91
C LEU A 583 22.43 4.04 -36.57
N LYS A 584 23.64 3.63 -36.25
CA LYS A 584 24.72 4.57 -35.91
C LYS A 584 25.24 5.27 -37.14
N ASP A 585 25.63 6.52 -36.98
CA ASP A 585 26.31 7.31 -37.98
C ASP A 585 25.61 7.42 -39.36
N LEU A 586 24.25 7.43 -39.33
CA LEU A 586 23.45 7.60 -40.54
C LEU A 586 23.75 8.98 -41.16
N LYS A 587 24.24 8.98 -42.43
CA LYS A 587 24.52 10.19 -43.17
C LYS A 587 23.30 10.63 -43.96
N LEU A 588 22.72 11.76 -43.63
CA LEU A 588 21.68 12.40 -44.44
C LEU A 588 22.27 13.60 -45.15
N LYS A 589 22.16 13.63 -46.48
CA LYS A 589 22.54 14.79 -47.30
C LYS A 589 21.41 15.80 -47.27
N VAL A 590 21.62 16.94 -46.65
CA VAL A 590 20.65 18.04 -46.57
C VAL A 590 21.18 19.22 -47.35
N ARG A 591 20.38 19.77 -48.27
CA ARG A 591 20.72 20.96 -49.04
C ARG A 591 20.22 22.19 -48.34
N PHE A 592 21.10 22.96 -47.72
CA PHE A 592 20.78 24.20 -47.05
C PHE A 592 21.46 25.37 -47.73
N LYS A 593 20.68 26.38 -48.15
CA LYS A 593 21.16 27.55 -48.90
C LYS A 593 22.04 27.20 -50.11
N GLY A 594 21.62 26.16 -50.90
CA GLY A 594 22.34 25.76 -52.10
C GLY A 594 23.59 24.92 -51.87
N LYS A 595 24.03 24.72 -50.62
CA LYS A 595 25.19 23.89 -50.27
C LYS A 595 24.74 22.56 -49.68
N GLU A 596 25.29 21.46 -50.17
CA GLU A 596 25.06 20.13 -49.55
C GLU A 596 25.88 20.03 -48.26
N ARG A 597 25.23 19.57 -47.21
CA ARG A 597 25.88 19.23 -45.93
C ARG A 597 25.54 17.81 -45.57
N ASP A 598 26.50 17.02 -45.20
CA ASP A 598 26.32 15.70 -44.64
C ASP A 598 26.01 15.87 -43.14
N LEU A 599 24.78 15.52 -42.73
CA LEU A 599 24.42 15.36 -41.34
C LEU A 599 24.68 13.92 -40.95
N LYS A 600 25.52 13.70 -39.94
CA LYS A 600 25.89 12.38 -39.42
C LYS A 600 25.37 12.27 -37.99
N SER A 601 24.41 11.41 -37.79
CA SER A 601 23.81 11.14 -36.46
C SER A 601 23.16 9.78 -36.40
N ASP A 602 22.77 9.39 -35.18
CA ASP A 602 22.12 8.13 -34.93
C ASP A 602 20.61 8.23 -35.16
N LEU A 603 20.06 7.26 -35.91
CA LEU A 603 18.63 7.07 -36.08
C LEU A 603 18.15 5.95 -35.17
N ASN A 604 17.28 6.27 -34.21
CA ASN A 604 16.69 5.31 -33.31
C ASN A 604 15.27 4.94 -33.79
N ILE A 605 15.09 3.71 -34.23
CA ILE A 605 13.81 3.16 -34.71
C ILE A 605 13.24 2.26 -33.63
N ARG A 606 11.96 2.44 -33.31
CA ARG A 606 11.19 1.55 -32.44
C ARG A 606 9.86 1.21 -33.08
N ALA A 607 9.50 -0.05 -32.96
CA ALA A 607 8.20 -0.57 -33.40
C ALA A 607 7.63 -1.43 -32.27
N ASP A 608 6.47 -1.07 -31.78
CA ASP A 608 5.75 -1.84 -30.76
C ASP A 608 4.41 -2.29 -31.35
N PHE A 609 4.19 -3.58 -31.33
CA PHE A 609 2.98 -4.24 -31.74
C PHE A 609 2.33 -4.92 -30.55
N SER A 610 1.01 -4.74 -30.33
CA SER A 610 0.26 -5.54 -29.37
C SER A 610 -1.09 -5.99 -29.93
N LEU A 611 -1.45 -7.20 -29.54
CA LEU A 611 -2.77 -7.78 -29.77
C LEU A 611 -3.35 -8.22 -28.43
N ARG A 612 -4.41 -7.55 -27.98
CA ARG A 612 -5.11 -7.84 -26.73
C ARG A 612 -6.49 -8.39 -27.01
N ASP A 613 -6.88 -9.42 -26.29
CA ASP A 613 -8.22 -9.99 -26.27
C ASP A 613 -8.75 -9.98 -24.84
N ASN A 614 -9.81 -9.20 -24.59
CA ASN A 614 -10.47 -9.12 -23.30
C ASN A 614 -11.90 -9.62 -23.41
N GLN A 615 -12.42 -10.25 -22.34
CA GLN A 615 -13.77 -10.73 -22.24
C GLN A 615 -14.28 -10.61 -20.82
N THR A 616 -15.47 -10.03 -20.68
CA THR A 616 -16.22 -9.96 -19.42
C THR A 616 -17.41 -10.91 -19.47
N ARG A 617 -17.56 -11.72 -18.44
CA ARG A 617 -18.69 -12.60 -18.19
C ARG A 617 -19.33 -12.22 -16.86
N ILE A 618 -20.66 -12.19 -16.82
CA ILE A 618 -21.42 -12.03 -15.57
C ILE A 618 -22.29 -13.28 -15.39
N SER A 619 -22.22 -13.84 -14.19
CA SER A 619 -23.05 -14.97 -13.78
C SER A 619 -23.86 -14.59 -12.55
N ASN A 620 -25.15 -14.89 -12.53
CA ASN A 620 -26.05 -14.64 -11.42
C ASN A 620 -26.43 -15.96 -10.74
N PHE A 621 -26.13 -16.09 -9.45
CA PHE A 621 -26.38 -17.33 -8.71
C PHE A 621 -27.86 -17.55 -8.37
N LEU A 622 -28.68 -16.48 -8.27
CA LEU A 622 -30.11 -16.61 -8.03
C LEU A 622 -30.88 -17.05 -9.27
N LEU A 623 -30.51 -16.51 -10.43
CA LEU A 623 -31.17 -16.77 -11.73
C LEU A 623 -30.57 -17.95 -12.45
N ASP A 624 -29.49 -18.54 -11.97
CA ASP A 624 -28.70 -19.59 -12.64
C ASP A 624 -28.31 -19.23 -14.09
N ASP A 625 -28.06 -17.95 -14.35
CA ASP A 625 -27.70 -17.38 -15.65
C ASP A 625 -26.25 -16.98 -15.73
N SER A 626 -25.59 -17.23 -16.84
CA SER A 626 -24.19 -16.90 -17.09
C SER A 626 -23.97 -16.48 -18.54
N GLN A 627 -23.70 -15.20 -18.75
CA GLN A 627 -23.56 -14.63 -20.09
C GLN A 627 -22.33 -13.75 -20.26
N ILE A 628 -21.83 -13.67 -21.48
CA ILE A 628 -20.78 -12.73 -21.86
C ILE A 628 -21.45 -11.38 -22.06
N THR A 629 -21.03 -10.39 -21.25
CA THR A 629 -21.62 -9.04 -21.23
C THR A 629 -20.72 -7.98 -21.87
N GLY A 630 -19.45 -8.31 -22.13
CA GLY A 630 -18.51 -7.36 -22.69
C GLY A 630 -17.26 -8.01 -23.25
N GLY A 631 -16.40 -7.19 -23.80
CA GLY A 631 -15.09 -7.59 -24.29
C GLY A 631 -14.73 -6.94 -25.61
N GLN A 632 -13.44 -6.96 -25.90
CA GLN A 632 -12.91 -6.40 -27.14
C GLN A 632 -11.58 -7.05 -27.53
N LYS A 633 -11.35 -7.07 -28.86
CA LYS A 633 -10.02 -7.33 -29.42
C LYS A 633 -9.41 -5.99 -29.80
N LEU A 634 -8.25 -5.70 -29.28
CA LEU A 634 -7.50 -4.49 -29.52
C LEU A 634 -6.19 -4.82 -30.23
N PHE A 635 -6.02 -4.25 -31.41
CA PHE A 635 -4.76 -4.21 -32.14
C PHE A 635 -4.12 -2.85 -31.95
N SER A 636 -2.84 -2.81 -31.64
CA SER A 636 -2.06 -1.56 -31.52
C SER A 636 -0.71 -1.72 -32.23
N LEU A 637 -0.39 -0.79 -33.10
CA LEU A 637 0.91 -0.66 -33.74
C LEU A 637 1.44 0.75 -33.50
N LYS A 638 2.61 0.86 -32.88
CA LYS A 638 3.31 2.13 -32.65
C LYS A 638 4.68 2.08 -33.31
N LEU A 639 4.95 3.02 -34.18
CA LEU A 639 6.24 3.18 -34.82
C LEU A 639 6.80 4.54 -34.46
N THR A 640 8.05 4.60 -34.05
CA THR A 640 8.79 5.87 -33.85
C THR A 640 10.15 5.79 -34.50
N ALA A 641 10.57 6.91 -35.10
CA ALA A 641 11.91 7.07 -35.64
C ALA A 641 12.44 8.42 -35.18
N ASP A 642 13.43 8.40 -34.30
CA ASP A 642 14.04 9.58 -33.69
C ASP A 642 15.43 9.81 -34.32
N TYR A 643 15.63 10.96 -34.96
CA TYR A 643 16.91 11.36 -35.57
C TYR A 643 17.43 12.64 -34.93
N ASN A 644 18.53 12.55 -34.24
CA ASN A 644 19.19 13.71 -33.61
C ASN A 644 20.04 14.44 -34.63
N ILE A 645 19.51 15.50 -35.26
CA ILE A 645 20.21 16.27 -36.26
C ILE A 645 21.41 17.02 -35.65
N SER A 646 21.27 17.50 -34.44
CA SER A 646 22.34 18.12 -33.64
C SER A 646 22.01 17.95 -32.15
N GLN A 647 22.93 18.39 -31.27
CA GLN A 647 22.69 18.41 -29.83
C GLN A 647 21.43 19.21 -29.45
N ASN A 648 21.04 20.18 -30.28
CA ASN A 648 19.93 21.06 -30.01
C ASN A 648 18.72 20.82 -30.92
N PHE A 649 18.81 19.93 -31.91
CA PHE A 649 17.75 19.70 -32.88
C PHE A 649 17.48 18.22 -33.09
N ASN A 650 16.28 17.80 -32.70
CA ASN A 650 15.78 16.43 -32.84
C ASN A 650 14.56 16.41 -33.77
N LEU A 651 14.54 15.42 -34.64
CA LEU A 651 13.42 15.14 -35.53
C LEU A 651 12.83 13.77 -35.18
N LYS A 652 11.57 13.74 -34.82
CA LYS A 652 10.85 12.52 -34.44
C LYS A 652 9.67 12.28 -35.38
N PHE A 653 9.69 11.17 -36.08
CA PHE A 653 8.52 10.64 -36.77
C PHE A 653 7.77 9.69 -35.85
N PHE A 654 6.45 9.75 -35.83
CA PHE A 654 5.61 8.77 -35.13
C PHE A 654 4.44 8.34 -36.00
N TYR A 655 4.05 7.08 -35.84
CA TYR A 655 2.86 6.48 -36.41
C TYR A 655 2.22 5.59 -35.34
N ASP A 656 0.97 5.89 -34.98
CA ASP A 656 0.18 5.13 -34.03
C ASP A 656 -1.10 4.67 -34.73
N GLN A 657 -1.32 3.37 -34.75
CA GLN A 657 -2.56 2.76 -35.24
C GLN A 657 -3.19 1.91 -34.14
N MET A 658 -4.46 2.12 -33.88
CA MET A 658 -5.25 1.36 -32.93
C MET A 658 -6.54 0.93 -33.60
N MET A 659 -6.85 -0.39 -33.53
CA MET A 659 -8.10 -0.95 -34.01
C MET A 659 -8.78 -1.72 -32.91
N THR A 660 -10.03 -1.40 -32.63
CA THR A 660 -10.83 -2.05 -31.58
C THR A 660 -12.03 -2.75 -32.26
N LYS A 661 -12.20 -4.03 -31.95
CA LYS A 661 -13.37 -4.82 -32.32
C LYS A 661 -14.06 -5.33 -31.07
N TYR A 662 -15.30 -4.91 -30.84
CA TYR A 662 -16.09 -5.36 -29.70
C TYR A 662 -16.60 -6.79 -29.89
N LYS A 663 -16.68 -7.57 -28.80
CA LYS A 663 -17.23 -8.97 -28.86
C LYS A 663 -18.74 -8.98 -28.87
N ILE A 664 -19.36 -8.02 -28.18
CA ILE A 664 -20.83 -7.84 -28.18
C ILE A 664 -21.10 -6.53 -28.90
N SER A 665 -21.82 -6.62 -29.95
CA SER A 665 -21.84 -5.59 -30.97
C SER A 665 -23.15 -4.81 -30.99
N THR A 666 -23.25 -3.74 -30.24
CA THR A 666 -24.06 -2.57 -30.62
C THR A 666 -23.17 -1.43 -31.18
N ALA A 667 -21.85 -1.60 -31.15
CA ALA A 667 -20.87 -0.60 -31.61
C ALA A 667 -20.05 -1.16 -32.79
N PHE A 668 -19.82 -0.32 -33.80
CA PHE A 668 -18.95 -0.64 -34.93
C PHE A 668 -17.46 -0.70 -34.49
N PRO A 669 -16.63 -1.51 -35.20
CA PRO A 669 -15.21 -1.48 -35.00
C PRO A 669 -14.64 -0.06 -35.17
N LEU A 670 -13.81 0.36 -34.25
CA LEU A 670 -13.14 1.66 -34.29
C LEU A 670 -11.70 1.50 -34.77
N SER A 671 -11.29 2.30 -35.74
CA SER A 671 -9.91 2.40 -36.19
C SER A 671 -9.46 3.83 -36.03
N THR A 672 -8.34 4.02 -35.30
CA THR A 672 -7.71 5.34 -35.12
C THR A 672 -6.29 5.25 -35.64
N ILE A 673 -5.94 6.18 -36.53
CA ILE A 673 -4.57 6.33 -37.05
C ILE A 673 -4.10 7.75 -36.74
N ARG A 674 -2.93 7.85 -36.17
CA ARG A 674 -2.23 9.12 -35.92
C ARG A 674 -0.81 8.99 -36.48
N ALA A 675 -0.43 9.94 -37.30
CA ALA A 675 0.92 10.02 -37.81
C ALA A 675 1.38 11.48 -37.80
N GLY A 676 2.63 11.70 -37.51
CA GLY A 676 3.16 13.05 -37.46
C GLY A 676 4.67 13.11 -37.42
N LEU A 677 5.18 14.30 -37.67
CA LEU A 677 6.56 14.66 -37.57
C LEU A 677 6.71 15.75 -36.52
N THR A 678 7.52 15.51 -35.52
CA THR A 678 7.83 16.51 -34.49
C THR A 678 9.28 16.97 -34.65
N ALA A 679 9.48 18.26 -34.81
CA ALA A 679 10.79 18.87 -34.80
C ALA A 679 10.96 19.64 -33.49
N THR A 680 11.92 19.23 -32.68
CA THR A 680 12.23 19.86 -31.40
C THR A 680 13.57 20.57 -31.50
N PHE A 681 13.55 21.89 -31.24
CA PHE A 681 14.76 22.69 -31.17
C PHE A 681 14.93 23.21 -29.72
N ASN A 682 16.02 22.82 -29.08
CA ASN A 682 16.39 23.32 -27.76
C ASN A 682 17.30 24.53 -27.94
N PHE A 683 16.79 25.70 -27.65
CA PHE A 683 17.62 26.90 -27.53
C PHE A 683 18.45 26.74 -26.25
N GLY A 684 19.71 26.32 -26.40
CA GLY A 684 20.64 26.26 -25.28
C GLY A 684 20.69 27.63 -24.64
N GLY A 685 20.25 27.75 -23.39
CA GLY A 685 20.43 28.95 -22.61
C GLY A 685 21.93 29.22 -22.53
N GLY A 686 22.39 30.28 -23.20
CA GLY A 686 23.74 30.76 -23.07
C GLY A 686 24.00 30.98 -21.59
N GLN A 687 25.07 30.36 -21.09
CA GLN A 687 25.64 30.82 -19.82
C GLN A 687 25.94 32.31 -20.06
N GLY A 688 25.15 33.14 -19.41
CA GLY A 688 25.40 34.56 -19.37
C GLY A 688 26.80 34.83 -18.81
N PHE A 689 27.45 35.75 -19.41
CA PHE A 689 28.69 36.35 -19.00
C PHE A 689 28.67 36.77 -17.52
#